data_dd23c3b00cd6eb62300a02508d34b694
#
_entry.id   dd23c3b00cd6eb62300a02508d34b694
#
_cell.length_a   1.000
_cell.length_b   1.000
_cell.length_c   1.000
_cell.angle_alpha   90.00
_cell.angle_beta   90.00
_cell.angle_gamma   90.00
#
_symmetry.space_group_name_H-M   'P 1'
#
loop_
_entity.id
_entity.type
_entity.pdbx_description
1 polymer ?
#
loop_
_entity_poly.entity_id
_entity_poly.type
_entity_poly.pdbx_seq_one_letter_code
_entity_poly.pdbx_strand_id
1 'polypeptide(L)'
;MAEEYVALNFLEQIVEEDIKNGFPKSNLRFRFPPEPNGYLHIGHCKAICISFGLGEKYDAPVNLRFDDTNPSKEEQEYVDAIQEDIKWLGFKWDQVCYSSDYFQQLYDWAIQLIKEGKAYVDSQSSEAMAEQKGTPTEPGTNSPYRDRSVAENLELFEQMKNGEFPEGVHVLRAKIDMTSPNMLLRDPIMYRVVNKAHHRTGSTWHIYPMYDWAHGESDYLEQISHSLCSLEFKPHRPLYEWFVDHVYTDGVKPKQREFARLNLSYTIMSKRKLLKLVEEGVVSGWDDPRMPTISGLRRRGYTPDSIKNFIDTVGVAKRDNVIDVSLLEFNVREDLNKTAPRVMAVLDPVKLIIDNYPEDKVEWLEAENNPEDESAGYRKVPFSKVLYIEKDDFKEQANSKYFRLSLGKEVRLKNAYIIKGESVVKDAQGNITEIHCSYDPDSQSGSGTEASLRKVKGTLHWVSVDHAIEAEVRLYDRLFNHESPDGDKEVDFMEHLNPKSLEVITGYLEPSLAEVTPYESFQFQRIGYFNVDKESTSDRLIFNRTVGLRDTWAKVESKSENQQKAQAQPKKNIPQIPALNEIKKVGKKLAQIPDEKRVKAITRIRELAKDVDYEELKDLFNTSAKKVGTRLAVLETLIVLIKLDKAEPSDAEVADYLEEMRTSGEPLLEEAVKGL
;
A
#
# COMPACT_ATOMS: atom_id res chain seq x y z
N MET A 1 -29.83 -10.60 -17.62
CA MET A 1 -28.49 -10.57 -17.05
C MET A 1 -28.69 -10.19 -15.60
N ALA A 2 -28.27 -11.01 -14.65
CA ALA A 2 -28.31 -10.66 -13.24
C ALA A 2 -27.27 -9.53 -13.05
N GLU A 3 -27.72 -8.37 -12.59
CA GLU A 3 -26.80 -7.33 -12.12
C GLU A 3 -25.95 -7.95 -11.01
N GLU A 4 -24.64 -7.98 -11.21
CA GLU A 4 -23.69 -8.38 -10.18
C GLU A 4 -23.84 -7.39 -9.02
N TYR A 5 -24.36 -7.85 -7.91
CA TYR A 5 -24.58 -7.03 -6.71
C TYR A 5 -23.21 -6.72 -6.08
N VAL A 6 -22.61 -5.61 -6.50
CA VAL A 6 -21.37 -5.10 -5.87
C VAL A 6 -21.75 -4.53 -4.51
N ALA A 7 -21.22 -5.13 -3.46
CA ALA A 7 -21.47 -4.68 -2.10
C ALA A 7 -20.92 -3.25 -1.89
N LEU A 8 -21.78 -2.34 -1.42
CA LEU A 8 -21.40 -0.97 -1.12
C LEU A 8 -20.38 -0.91 0.01
N ASN A 9 -19.34 -0.12 -0.17
CA ASN A 9 -18.43 0.21 0.92
C ASN A 9 -19.13 1.11 1.95
N PHE A 10 -18.54 1.30 3.13
CA PHE A 10 -19.23 2.01 4.21
C PHE A 10 -19.46 3.51 3.95
N LEU A 11 -18.66 4.18 3.11
CA LEU A 11 -18.89 5.57 2.72
C LEU A 11 -20.07 5.66 1.75
N GLU A 12 -20.14 4.75 0.80
CA GLU A 12 -21.30 4.62 -0.10
C GLU A 12 -22.58 4.33 0.69
N GLN A 13 -22.51 3.44 1.69
CA GLN A 13 -23.65 3.17 2.58
C GLN A 13 -24.14 4.44 3.31
N ILE A 14 -23.22 5.29 3.77
CA ILE A 14 -23.55 6.57 4.42
C ILE A 14 -24.26 7.51 3.43
N VAL A 15 -23.73 7.65 2.21
CA VAL A 15 -24.35 8.48 1.16
C VAL A 15 -25.75 7.98 0.81
N GLU A 16 -25.91 6.67 0.59
CA GLU A 16 -27.21 6.05 0.31
C GLU A 16 -28.21 6.22 1.47
N GLU A 17 -27.75 6.10 2.70
CA GLU A 17 -28.58 6.31 3.90
C GLU A 17 -29.03 7.77 3.99
N ASP A 18 -28.14 8.74 3.75
CA ASP A 18 -28.50 10.16 3.76
C ASP A 18 -29.52 10.47 2.65
N ILE A 19 -29.34 9.93 1.44
CA ILE A 19 -30.32 10.10 0.33
C ILE A 19 -31.68 9.47 0.73
N LYS A 20 -31.67 8.26 1.27
CA LYS A 20 -32.89 7.59 1.73
C LYS A 20 -33.62 8.36 2.84
N ASN A 21 -32.87 9.06 3.69
CA ASN A 21 -33.40 9.93 4.76
C ASN A 21 -33.82 11.32 4.25
N GLY A 22 -33.87 11.53 2.93
CA GLY A 22 -34.39 12.74 2.30
C GLY A 22 -33.33 13.79 1.93
N PHE A 23 -32.03 13.48 2.01
CA PHE A 23 -31.01 14.38 1.49
C PHE A 23 -31.10 14.44 -0.05
N PRO A 24 -31.27 15.63 -0.66
CA PRO A 24 -31.41 15.72 -2.12
C PRO A 24 -30.13 15.26 -2.82
N LYS A 25 -30.24 14.30 -3.77
CA LYS A 25 -29.09 13.86 -4.56
C LYS A 25 -28.39 15.00 -5.29
N SER A 26 -29.15 16.02 -5.73
CA SER A 26 -28.62 17.24 -6.37
C SER A 26 -27.71 18.08 -5.47
N ASN A 27 -27.75 17.86 -4.15
CA ASN A 27 -26.93 18.57 -3.18
C ASN A 27 -25.67 17.78 -2.80
N LEU A 28 -25.46 16.59 -3.40
CA LEU A 28 -24.20 15.86 -3.23
C LEU A 28 -23.07 16.65 -3.89
N ARG A 29 -22.04 16.91 -3.10
CA ARG A 29 -20.80 17.53 -3.56
C ARG A 29 -19.67 17.03 -2.67
N PHE A 30 -18.56 16.66 -3.30
CA PHE A 30 -17.35 16.19 -2.63
C PHE A 30 -16.19 17.14 -2.92
N ARG A 31 -15.06 16.91 -2.26
CA ARG A 31 -13.84 17.64 -2.56
C ARG A 31 -12.59 16.81 -2.25
N PHE A 32 -11.49 17.13 -2.90
CA PHE A 32 -10.14 16.73 -2.51
C PHE A 32 -9.36 17.99 -2.13
N PRO A 33 -8.95 18.16 -0.83
CA PRO A 33 -8.37 19.39 -0.31
C PRO A 33 -6.87 19.25 -0.01
N PRO A 34 -5.98 19.14 -1.01
CA PRO A 34 -4.55 19.05 -0.74
C PRO A 34 -3.98 20.38 -0.25
N GLU A 35 -3.06 20.33 0.70
CA GLU A 35 -2.19 21.44 1.06
C GLU A 35 -1.07 21.57 0.00
N PRO A 36 -0.87 22.75 -0.66
CA PRO A 36 0.11 22.89 -1.75
C PRO A 36 1.55 23.08 -1.21
N ASN A 37 2.03 22.12 -0.44
CA ASN A 37 3.29 22.14 0.29
C ASN A 37 4.21 20.95 -0.06
N GLY A 38 3.98 20.28 -1.18
CA GLY A 38 4.76 19.15 -1.69
C GLY A 38 4.03 18.31 -2.71
N TYR A 39 4.75 17.41 -3.34
CA TYR A 39 4.22 16.47 -4.32
C TYR A 39 3.28 15.44 -3.69
N LEU A 40 2.26 15.02 -4.43
CA LEU A 40 1.38 13.93 -4.02
C LEU A 40 2.11 12.58 -4.09
N HIS A 41 1.74 11.67 -3.20
CA HIS A 41 2.27 10.30 -3.15
C HIS A 41 1.14 9.27 -3.20
N ILE A 42 1.46 8.00 -3.34
CA ILE A 42 0.50 6.89 -3.45
C ILE A 42 -0.58 6.90 -2.35
N GLY A 43 -0.25 7.38 -1.14
CA GLY A 43 -1.23 7.54 -0.06
C GLY A 43 -2.36 8.50 -0.40
N HIS A 44 -2.06 9.58 -1.16
CA HIS A 44 -3.08 10.54 -1.62
C HIS A 44 -3.97 9.94 -2.72
N CYS A 45 -3.46 8.98 -3.53
CA CYS A 45 -4.26 8.30 -4.56
C CYS A 45 -5.52 7.67 -3.95
N LYS A 46 -5.45 7.14 -2.72
CA LYS A 46 -6.62 6.56 -2.05
C LYS A 46 -7.69 7.63 -1.78
N ALA A 47 -7.31 8.79 -1.27
CA ALA A 47 -8.25 9.89 -1.03
C ALA A 47 -8.83 10.45 -2.33
N ILE A 48 -8.00 10.57 -3.37
CA ILE A 48 -8.42 10.98 -4.71
C ILE A 48 -9.44 9.99 -5.28
N CYS A 49 -9.10 8.70 -5.34
CA CYS A 49 -9.99 7.65 -5.87
C CYS A 49 -11.31 7.57 -5.09
N ILE A 50 -11.29 7.74 -3.76
CA ILE A 50 -12.52 7.76 -2.95
C ILE A 50 -13.37 8.98 -3.29
N SER A 51 -12.81 10.19 -3.28
CA SER A 51 -13.57 11.43 -3.47
C SER A 51 -14.12 11.54 -4.89
N PHE A 52 -13.26 11.32 -5.89
CA PHE A 52 -13.66 11.38 -7.29
C PHE A 52 -14.52 10.19 -7.72
N GLY A 53 -14.20 8.98 -7.21
CA GLY A 53 -15.01 7.78 -7.48
C GLY A 53 -16.43 7.88 -6.94
N LEU A 54 -16.64 8.49 -5.77
CA LEU A 54 -17.97 8.82 -5.29
C LEU A 54 -18.64 9.87 -6.19
N GLY A 55 -17.90 10.89 -6.64
CA GLY A 55 -18.40 11.88 -7.61
C GLY A 55 -18.90 11.21 -8.89
N GLU A 56 -18.11 10.34 -9.50
CA GLU A 56 -18.47 9.59 -10.70
C GLU A 56 -19.68 8.66 -10.47
N LYS A 57 -19.67 7.92 -9.37
CA LYS A 57 -20.75 6.97 -9.02
C LYS A 57 -22.11 7.65 -8.84
N TYR A 58 -22.13 8.83 -8.20
CA TYR A 58 -23.37 9.53 -7.88
C TYR A 58 -23.71 10.65 -8.87
N ASP A 59 -22.89 10.87 -9.90
CA ASP A 59 -22.98 12.00 -10.83
C ASP A 59 -23.00 13.33 -10.05
N ALA A 60 -22.07 13.46 -9.12
CA ALA A 60 -21.95 14.59 -8.21
C ALA A 60 -20.64 15.34 -8.45
N PRO A 61 -20.64 16.69 -8.39
CA PRO A 61 -19.44 17.48 -8.57
C PRO A 61 -18.41 17.24 -7.46
N VAL A 62 -17.13 17.31 -7.84
CA VAL A 62 -15.99 17.21 -6.93
C VAL A 62 -15.10 18.43 -7.09
N ASN A 63 -14.90 19.20 -6.02
CA ASN A 63 -14.01 20.35 -6.03
C ASN A 63 -12.55 19.92 -5.76
N LEU A 64 -11.61 20.57 -6.43
CA LEU A 64 -10.21 20.59 -6.02
C LEU A 64 -9.97 21.86 -5.20
N ARG A 65 -9.81 21.73 -3.88
CA ARG A 65 -9.56 22.88 -3.02
C ARG A 65 -8.15 22.86 -2.48
N PHE A 66 -7.36 23.84 -2.82
CA PHE A 66 -6.06 24.04 -2.18
C PHE A 66 -6.26 24.64 -0.79
N ASP A 67 -5.82 23.91 0.24
CA ASP A 67 -5.80 24.39 1.61
C ASP A 67 -4.53 25.22 1.83
N ASP A 68 -4.57 26.46 1.32
CA ASP A 68 -3.48 27.39 1.28
C ASP A 68 -3.54 28.38 2.47
N THR A 69 -3.60 27.86 3.68
CA THR A 69 -3.70 28.65 4.92
C THR A 69 -2.35 28.97 5.54
N ASN A 70 -1.24 28.46 5.01
CA ASN A 70 0.10 28.63 5.58
C ASN A 70 1.10 29.27 4.61
N PRO A 71 1.31 30.59 4.66
CA PRO A 71 2.16 31.33 3.70
C PRO A 71 3.62 30.92 3.69
N SER A 72 4.06 30.09 4.65
CA SER A 72 5.47 29.72 4.80
C SER A 72 5.89 28.50 4.00
N LYS A 73 4.97 27.74 3.43
CA LYS A 73 5.24 26.43 2.83
C LYS A 73 4.63 26.20 1.46
N GLU A 74 3.85 27.14 0.97
CA GLU A 74 3.01 26.97 -0.22
C GLU A 74 3.72 27.56 -1.44
N GLU A 75 3.79 26.78 -2.53
CA GLU A 75 4.48 27.15 -3.76
C GLU A 75 3.63 26.76 -4.98
N GLN A 76 3.68 27.60 -6.04
CA GLN A 76 2.94 27.40 -7.27
C GLN A 76 3.32 26.07 -7.96
N GLU A 77 4.58 25.64 -7.85
CA GLU A 77 5.05 24.37 -8.37
C GLU A 77 4.21 23.19 -7.88
N TYR A 78 3.86 23.19 -6.58
CA TYR A 78 3.05 22.10 -6.00
C TYR A 78 1.59 22.17 -6.46
N VAL A 79 1.05 23.39 -6.63
CA VAL A 79 -0.31 23.56 -7.20
C VAL A 79 -0.39 22.94 -8.59
N ASP A 80 0.60 23.21 -9.46
CA ASP A 80 0.67 22.71 -10.82
C ASP A 80 0.86 21.19 -10.86
N ALA A 81 1.78 20.67 -10.05
CA ALA A 81 2.05 19.23 -9.95
C ALA A 81 0.82 18.44 -9.45
N ILE A 82 0.11 18.95 -8.44
CA ILE A 82 -1.12 18.33 -7.91
C ILE A 82 -2.19 18.23 -9.00
N GLN A 83 -2.40 19.32 -9.77
CA GLN A 83 -3.36 19.31 -10.86
C GLN A 83 -2.97 18.33 -11.98
N GLU A 84 -1.67 18.27 -12.33
CA GLU A 84 -1.16 17.31 -13.31
C GLU A 84 -1.38 15.87 -12.86
N ASP A 85 -1.08 15.55 -11.61
CA ASP A 85 -1.23 14.22 -11.04
C ASP A 85 -2.70 13.74 -11.04
N ILE A 86 -3.66 14.60 -10.67
CA ILE A 86 -5.09 14.28 -10.70
C ILE A 86 -5.58 14.04 -12.14
N LYS A 87 -5.16 14.90 -13.09
CA LYS A 87 -5.48 14.72 -14.52
C LYS A 87 -4.89 13.43 -15.07
N TRP A 88 -3.65 13.11 -14.69
CA TRP A 88 -2.99 11.88 -15.11
C TRP A 88 -3.72 10.64 -14.58
N LEU A 89 -4.25 10.68 -13.35
CA LEU A 89 -5.11 9.61 -12.82
C LEU A 89 -6.45 9.49 -13.56
N GLY A 90 -6.76 10.40 -14.49
CA GLY A 90 -7.97 10.37 -15.31
C GLY A 90 -9.17 11.09 -14.70
N PHE A 91 -9.00 11.77 -13.56
CA PHE A 91 -10.08 12.49 -12.88
C PHE A 91 -10.21 13.94 -13.35
N LYS A 92 -11.43 14.47 -13.22
CA LYS A 92 -11.78 15.86 -13.53
C LYS A 92 -12.50 16.45 -12.33
N TRP A 93 -12.09 17.65 -11.93
CA TRP A 93 -12.78 18.42 -10.89
C TRP A 93 -13.79 19.40 -11.51
N ASP A 94 -14.77 19.79 -10.71
CA ASP A 94 -15.78 20.81 -11.09
C ASP A 94 -15.18 22.21 -10.98
N GLN A 95 -14.65 22.57 -9.82
CA GLN A 95 -14.05 23.86 -9.53
C GLN A 95 -12.68 23.71 -8.87
N VAL A 96 -11.80 24.69 -9.13
CA VAL A 96 -10.59 24.91 -8.33
C VAL A 96 -10.91 25.99 -7.33
N CYS A 97 -10.79 25.67 -6.05
CA CYS A 97 -11.02 26.57 -4.93
C CYS A 97 -9.73 26.74 -4.11
N TYR A 98 -9.62 27.84 -3.39
CA TYR A 98 -8.53 28.11 -2.47
C TYR A 98 -9.10 28.57 -1.15
N SER A 99 -8.55 28.08 -0.04
CA SER A 99 -8.94 28.57 1.29
C SER A 99 -8.68 30.08 1.44
N SER A 100 -7.66 30.59 0.75
CA SER A 100 -7.35 32.02 0.72
C SER A 100 -8.42 32.88 0.05
N ASP A 101 -9.29 32.33 -0.81
CA ASP A 101 -10.42 33.06 -1.39
C ASP A 101 -11.47 33.42 -0.33
N TYR A 102 -11.48 32.70 0.79
CA TYR A 102 -12.45 32.80 1.88
C TYR A 102 -11.93 33.59 3.09
N PHE A 103 -10.69 34.07 3.09
CA PHE A 103 -10.06 34.73 4.26
C PHE A 103 -10.89 35.87 4.83
N GLN A 104 -11.53 36.68 3.98
CA GLN A 104 -12.39 37.77 4.47
C GLN A 104 -13.63 37.20 5.19
N GLN A 105 -14.30 36.20 4.63
CA GLN A 105 -15.48 35.60 5.25
C GLN A 105 -15.13 34.87 6.56
N LEU A 106 -14.01 34.15 6.59
CA LEU A 106 -13.50 33.51 7.78
C LEU A 106 -13.19 34.53 8.89
N TYR A 107 -12.63 35.69 8.51
CA TYR A 107 -12.38 36.79 9.44
C TYR A 107 -13.69 37.40 9.97
N ASP A 108 -14.67 37.61 9.11
CA ASP A 108 -15.97 38.16 9.50
C ASP A 108 -16.71 37.22 10.49
N TRP A 109 -16.65 35.92 10.26
CA TRP A 109 -17.19 34.94 11.21
C TRP A 109 -16.41 34.88 12.53
N ALA A 110 -15.10 35.05 12.49
CA ALA A 110 -14.29 35.15 13.71
C ALA A 110 -14.71 36.41 14.55
N ILE A 111 -14.94 37.55 13.88
CA ILE A 111 -15.51 38.77 14.52
C ILE A 111 -16.89 38.47 15.13
N GLN A 112 -17.75 37.71 14.44
CA GLN A 112 -19.04 37.30 14.97
C GLN A 112 -18.85 36.46 16.25
N LEU A 113 -17.98 35.46 16.25
CA LEU A 113 -17.72 34.63 17.46
C LEU A 113 -17.16 35.44 18.62
N ILE A 114 -16.33 36.47 18.37
CA ILE A 114 -15.86 37.40 19.41
C ILE A 114 -17.04 38.17 19.99
N LYS A 115 -17.92 38.72 19.13
CA LYS A 115 -19.13 39.47 19.59
C LYS A 115 -20.08 38.60 20.40
N GLU A 116 -20.17 37.31 20.10
CA GLU A 116 -20.96 36.34 20.82
C GLU A 116 -20.28 35.83 22.10
N GLY A 117 -19.04 36.29 22.40
CA GLY A 117 -18.26 35.82 23.55
C GLY A 117 -17.77 34.37 23.41
N LYS A 118 -17.69 33.85 22.19
CA LYS A 118 -17.27 32.49 21.86
C LYS A 118 -15.83 32.40 21.33
N ALA A 119 -15.14 33.54 21.21
CA ALA A 119 -13.73 33.62 20.91
C ALA A 119 -13.08 34.77 21.68
N TYR A 120 -11.80 34.64 21.97
CA TYR A 120 -11.01 35.64 22.67
C TYR A 120 -9.55 35.67 22.19
N VAL A 121 -8.92 36.84 22.32
CA VAL A 121 -7.50 36.99 22.03
C VAL A 121 -6.68 36.58 23.25
N ASP A 122 -5.83 35.61 23.11
CA ASP A 122 -4.91 35.13 24.14
C ASP A 122 -3.51 35.72 23.89
N SER A 123 -2.91 36.25 24.96
CA SER A 123 -1.60 36.91 24.94
C SER A 123 -0.53 36.12 25.68
N GLN A 124 -0.74 34.82 25.88
CA GLN A 124 0.24 33.92 26.49
C GLN A 124 1.24 33.42 25.49
N SER A 125 2.41 32.99 25.97
CA SER A 125 3.38 32.27 25.15
C SER A 125 2.87 30.88 24.77
N SER A 126 3.44 30.30 23.72
CA SER A 126 3.14 28.94 23.27
C SER A 126 3.34 27.89 24.38
N GLU A 127 4.39 28.05 25.20
CA GLU A 127 4.72 27.18 26.32
C GLU A 127 3.65 27.26 27.42
N ALA A 128 3.23 28.47 27.79
CA ALA A 128 2.19 28.67 28.81
C ALA A 128 0.84 28.09 28.34
N MET A 129 0.49 28.28 27.07
CA MET A 129 -0.72 27.68 26.48
C MET A 129 -0.65 26.15 26.47
N ALA A 130 0.51 25.57 26.15
CA ALA A 130 0.71 24.13 26.14
C ALA A 130 0.58 23.53 27.56
N GLU A 131 1.17 24.17 28.56
CA GLU A 131 1.07 23.78 29.97
C GLU A 131 -0.37 23.84 30.46
N GLN A 132 -1.07 24.93 30.17
CA GLN A 132 -2.50 25.11 30.55
C GLN A 132 -3.43 24.09 29.88
N LYS A 133 -3.10 23.61 28.71
CA LYS A 133 -3.91 22.65 27.99
C LYS A 133 -4.02 21.31 28.74
N GLY A 134 -3.10 21.02 29.67
CA GLY A 134 -3.08 19.79 30.45
C GLY A 134 -2.70 18.56 29.62
N THR A 135 -3.12 17.40 30.10
CA THR A 135 -2.87 16.11 29.46
C THR A 135 -4.19 15.40 29.11
N PRO A 136 -4.17 14.29 28.36
CA PRO A 136 -5.40 13.52 28.12
C PRO A 136 -6.10 13.02 29.38
N THR A 137 -5.36 12.88 30.49
CA THR A 137 -5.88 12.40 31.79
C THR A 137 -6.10 13.51 32.82
N GLU A 138 -5.57 14.71 32.56
CA GLU A 138 -5.68 15.86 33.44
C GLU A 138 -6.38 17.01 32.70
N PRO A 139 -7.42 17.64 33.30
CA PRO A 139 -8.10 18.76 32.66
C PRO A 139 -7.15 19.95 32.47
N GLY A 140 -7.44 20.77 31.49
CA GLY A 140 -6.78 22.06 31.32
C GLY A 140 -7.33 23.12 32.29
N THR A 141 -6.64 24.26 32.35
CA THR A 141 -7.04 25.43 33.12
C THR A 141 -7.35 26.60 32.20
N ASN A 142 -8.20 27.53 32.64
CA ASN A 142 -8.56 28.70 31.85
C ASN A 142 -7.38 29.66 31.69
N SER A 143 -7.24 30.24 30.49
CA SER A 143 -6.35 31.37 30.27
C SER A 143 -6.75 32.58 31.11
N PRO A 144 -5.79 33.36 31.64
CA PRO A 144 -6.11 34.64 32.32
C PRO A 144 -6.80 35.67 31.40
N TYR A 145 -6.70 35.46 30.07
CA TYR A 145 -7.29 36.32 29.04
C TYR A 145 -8.64 35.81 28.53
N ARG A 146 -9.13 34.67 29.04
CA ARG A 146 -10.36 34.01 28.56
C ARG A 146 -11.62 34.87 28.78
N ASP A 147 -11.61 35.71 29.79
CA ASP A 147 -12.72 36.59 30.15
C ASP A 147 -12.47 38.07 29.82
N ARG A 148 -11.52 38.32 28.88
CA ARG A 148 -11.28 39.67 28.32
C ARG A 148 -12.56 40.19 27.65
N SER A 149 -12.81 41.49 27.76
CA SER A 149 -14.02 42.11 27.23
C SER A 149 -14.13 41.94 25.70
N VAL A 150 -15.35 41.88 25.18
CA VAL A 150 -15.61 41.81 23.73
C VAL A 150 -14.95 42.97 22.99
N ALA A 151 -15.05 44.20 23.54
CA ALA A 151 -14.49 45.39 22.92
C ALA A 151 -12.94 45.29 22.77
N GLU A 152 -12.27 44.88 23.84
CA GLU A 152 -10.81 44.71 23.86
C GLU A 152 -10.38 43.56 22.90
N ASN A 153 -11.12 42.45 22.86
CA ASN A 153 -10.84 41.38 21.92
C ASN A 153 -10.98 41.80 20.45
N LEU A 154 -11.99 42.61 20.13
CA LEU A 154 -12.20 43.16 18.79
C LEU A 154 -11.07 44.07 18.37
N GLU A 155 -10.66 45.00 19.27
CA GLU A 155 -9.55 45.93 19.01
C GLU A 155 -8.23 45.17 18.77
N LEU A 156 -7.89 44.23 19.67
CA LEU A 156 -6.67 43.44 19.51
C LEU A 156 -6.68 42.58 18.23
N PHE A 157 -7.82 41.99 17.87
CA PHE A 157 -7.92 41.16 16.69
C PHE A 157 -7.78 41.98 15.38
N GLU A 158 -8.30 43.22 15.38
CA GLU A 158 -8.10 44.15 14.28
C GLU A 158 -6.62 44.60 14.16
N GLN A 159 -5.99 44.92 15.31
CA GLN A 159 -4.54 45.24 15.33
C GLN A 159 -3.67 44.05 14.86
N MET A 160 -4.04 42.81 15.25
CA MET A 160 -3.36 41.60 14.72
C MET A 160 -3.50 41.52 13.20
N LYS A 161 -4.68 41.77 12.64
CA LYS A 161 -4.92 41.78 11.17
C LYS A 161 -4.06 42.84 10.47
N ASN A 162 -3.92 44.01 11.07
CA ASN A 162 -3.16 45.12 10.55
C ASN A 162 -1.63 44.95 10.65
N GLY A 163 -1.15 43.86 11.28
CA GLY A 163 0.28 43.59 11.44
C GLY A 163 0.97 44.44 12.52
N GLU A 164 0.22 44.93 13.48
CA GLU A 164 0.77 45.78 14.56
C GLU A 164 1.56 44.96 15.61
N PHE A 165 1.47 43.63 15.57
CA PHE A 165 2.12 42.75 16.51
C PHE A 165 3.13 41.80 15.84
N PRO A 166 4.25 41.48 16.53
CA PRO A 166 5.14 40.42 16.10
C PRO A 166 4.48 39.03 16.29
N GLU A 167 5.03 38.03 15.60
CA GLU A 167 4.62 36.64 15.72
C GLU A 167 4.75 36.12 17.15
N GLY A 168 3.80 35.29 17.60
CA GLY A 168 3.83 34.64 18.90
C GLY A 168 3.34 35.48 20.08
N VAL A 169 2.97 36.77 19.89
CA VAL A 169 2.48 37.64 20.95
C VAL A 169 0.98 37.42 21.23
N HIS A 170 0.20 37.28 20.18
CA HIS A 170 -1.24 37.10 20.25
C HIS A 170 -1.73 35.99 19.34
N VAL A 171 -2.75 35.27 19.78
CA VAL A 171 -3.53 34.32 18.99
C VAL A 171 -5.01 34.52 19.28
N LEU A 172 -5.87 34.22 18.29
CA LEU A 172 -7.31 34.11 18.55
C LEU A 172 -7.63 32.66 18.90
N ARG A 173 -8.35 32.47 20.01
CA ARG A 173 -8.79 31.14 20.46
C ARG A 173 -10.32 31.07 20.52
N ALA A 174 -10.86 29.90 20.13
CA ALA A 174 -12.26 29.60 20.41
C ALA A 174 -12.44 29.33 21.92
N LYS A 175 -13.58 29.82 22.49
CA LYS A 175 -13.94 29.63 23.88
C LYS A 175 -14.90 28.45 24.01
N ILE A 176 -14.36 27.24 24.24
CA ILE A 176 -15.13 25.99 24.27
C ILE A 176 -15.11 25.39 25.68
N ASP A 177 -14.24 24.43 25.96
CA ASP A 177 -14.20 23.71 27.23
C ASP A 177 -12.78 23.23 27.55
N MET A 178 -12.13 23.91 28.52
CA MET A 178 -10.77 23.54 28.95
C MET A 178 -10.74 22.25 29.75
N THR A 179 -11.89 21.68 30.15
CA THR A 179 -11.97 20.41 30.88
C THR A 179 -12.28 19.21 29.97
N SER A 180 -12.56 19.46 28.71
CA SER A 180 -12.92 18.41 27.74
C SER A 180 -11.90 17.26 27.73
N PRO A 181 -12.34 15.99 27.72
CA PRO A 181 -11.44 14.85 27.51
C PRO A 181 -10.82 14.86 26.10
N ASN A 182 -11.46 15.49 25.12
CA ASN A 182 -10.88 15.76 23.81
C ASN A 182 -10.05 17.05 23.89
N MET A 183 -8.73 16.91 23.88
CA MET A 183 -7.80 18.04 23.97
C MET A 183 -7.95 19.06 22.82
N LEU A 184 -8.54 18.68 21.68
CA LEU A 184 -8.80 19.59 20.56
C LEU A 184 -9.92 20.59 20.87
N LEU A 185 -10.81 20.29 21.81
CA LEU A 185 -11.87 21.18 22.28
C LEU A 185 -11.44 22.11 23.43
N ARG A 186 -10.16 22.00 23.89
CA ARG A 186 -9.63 22.86 24.96
C ARG A 186 -9.16 24.19 24.39
N ASP A 187 -10.09 25.07 24.12
CA ASP A 187 -9.91 26.42 23.59
C ASP A 187 -8.84 26.46 22.44
N PRO A 188 -9.14 25.86 21.28
CA PRO A 188 -8.19 25.76 20.17
C PRO A 188 -7.87 27.11 19.56
N ILE A 189 -6.68 27.24 18.99
CA ILE A 189 -6.27 28.43 18.24
C ILE A 189 -7.02 28.46 16.91
N MET A 190 -7.65 29.61 16.61
CA MET A 190 -8.32 29.92 15.34
C MET A 190 -7.42 30.69 14.38
N TYR A 191 -6.72 31.71 14.90
CA TYR A 191 -5.81 32.56 14.11
C TYR A 191 -4.48 32.75 14.84
N ARG A 192 -3.43 32.86 14.04
CA ARG A 192 -2.07 33.24 14.47
C ARG A 192 -1.54 34.40 13.63
N VAL A 193 -0.64 35.18 14.19
CA VAL A 193 0.11 36.21 13.47
C VAL A 193 1.24 35.54 12.70
N VAL A 194 1.34 35.80 11.40
CA VAL A 194 2.47 35.38 10.53
C VAL A 194 2.80 36.54 9.59
N ASN A 195 3.96 37.13 9.76
CA ASN A 195 4.42 38.31 9.01
C ASN A 195 5.17 37.88 7.72
N LYS A 196 4.51 37.07 6.88
CA LYS A 196 5.03 36.59 5.60
C LYS A 196 3.99 36.80 4.50
N ALA A 197 4.46 37.23 3.33
CA ALA A 197 3.57 37.35 2.17
C ALA A 197 3.03 36.00 1.72
N HIS A 198 1.74 35.93 1.47
CA HIS A 198 1.06 34.75 0.94
C HIS A 198 1.17 34.70 -0.58
N HIS A 199 1.30 33.50 -1.15
CA HIS A 199 1.53 33.32 -2.60
C HIS A 199 0.41 33.88 -3.49
N ARG A 200 -0.84 33.98 -3.00
CA ARG A 200 -1.97 34.55 -3.74
C ARG A 200 -2.40 35.93 -3.24
N THR A 201 -2.49 36.12 -1.91
CA THR A 201 -3.02 37.39 -1.35
C THR A 201 -1.92 38.41 -1.04
N GLY A 202 -0.65 38.06 -1.26
CA GLY A 202 0.48 38.96 -0.99
C GLY A 202 0.55 39.36 0.48
N SER A 203 0.77 40.66 0.75
CA SER A 203 0.88 41.21 2.09
C SER A 203 -0.44 41.78 2.64
N THR A 204 -1.59 41.33 2.13
CA THR A 204 -2.90 41.81 2.58
C THR A 204 -3.27 41.33 3.99
N TRP A 205 -2.76 40.17 4.37
CA TRP A 205 -3.05 39.52 5.65
C TRP A 205 -1.78 39.36 6.48
N HIS A 206 -1.88 39.66 7.77
CA HIS A 206 -0.86 39.42 8.79
C HIS A 206 -1.30 38.35 9.80
N ILE A 207 -2.54 37.91 9.71
CA ILE A 207 -3.10 36.79 10.47
C ILE A 207 -3.59 35.71 9.53
N TYR A 208 -3.39 34.47 9.90
CA TYR A 208 -3.79 33.31 9.09
C TYR A 208 -4.60 32.34 9.94
N PRO A 209 -5.69 31.79 9.36
CA PRO A 209 -6.51 30.82 10.04
C PRO A 209 -5.76 29.51 10.25
N MET A 210 -6.04 28.85 11.36
CA MET A 210 -5.59 27.47 11.57
C MET A 210 -6.48 26.51 10.79
N TYR A 211 -5.91 25.33 10.46
CA TYR A 211 -6.60 24.28 9.70
C TYR A 211 -8.01 23.98 10.26
N ASP A 212 -8.12 23.73 11.57
CA ASP A 212 -9.41 23.35 12.19
C ASP A 212 -10.49 24.42 12.06
N TRP A 213 -10.11 25.71 11.98
CA TRP A 213 -11.05 26.80 11.73
C TRP A 213 -11.40 26.92 10.25
N ALA A 214 -10.41 26.89 9.35
CA ALA A 214 -10.65 27.15 7.94
C ALA A 214 -11.36 26.00 7.20
N HIS A 215 -11.11 24.76 7.63
CA HIS A 215 -11.50 23.56 6.89
C HIS A 215 -13.02 23.34 6.81
N GLY A 216 -13.72 23.40 7.92
CA GLY A 216 -15.17 23.21 7.99
C GLY A 216 -15.94 24.34 7.32
N GLU A 217 -15.50 25.57 7.55
CA GLU A 217 -16.10 26.78 6.98
C GLU A 217 -15.91 26.87 5.48
N SER A 218 -14.73 26.45 4.95
CA SER A 218 -14.52 26.32 3.50
C SER A 218 -15.43 25.24 2.92
N ASP A 219 -15.60 24.09 3.59
CA ASP A 219 -16.56 23.07 3.18
C ASP A 219 -17.99 23.62 3.12
N TYR A 220 -18.39 24.45 4.10
CA TYR A 220 -19.70 25.08 4.13
C TYR A 220 -19.87 26.09 2.98
N LEU A 221 -18.90 26.96 2.74
CA LEU A 221 -18.94 27.93 1.62
C LEU A 221 -19.04 27.26 0.26
N GLU A 222 -18.37 26.15 0.08
CA GLU A 222 -18.41 25.35 -1.13
C GLU A 222 -19.61 24.40 -1.23
N GLN A 223 -20.49 24.39 -0.21
CA GLN A 223 -21.66 23.50 -0.13
C GLN A 223 -21.29 22.02 -0.23
N ILE A 224 -20.16 21.63 0.37
CA ILE A 224 -19.72 20.22 0.43
C ILE A 224 -20.70 19.45 1.31
N SER A 225 -21.22 18.34 0.79
CA SER A 225 -22.15 17.49 1.55
C SER A 225 -21.43 16.53 2.49
N HIS A 226 -20.43 15.84 1.97
CA HIS A 226 -19.65 14.84 2.69
C HIS A 226 -18.18 15.22 2.62
N SER A 227 -17.66 15.63 3.76
CA SER A 227 -16.28 16.04 3.98
C SER A 227 -15.43 14.79 4.29
N LEU A 228 -14.76 14.23 3.29
CA LEU A 228 -14.02 12.99 3.41
C LEU A 228 -12.57 13.25 3.82
N CYS A 229 -12.07 12.56 4.85
CA CYS A 229 -10.70 12.71 5.35
C CYS A 229 -10.17 11.39 5.95
N SER A 230 -8.88 11.37 6.30
CA SER A 230 -8.27 10.20 6.94
C SER A 230 -8.64 10.07 8.42
N LEU A 231 -8.49 8.86 9.00
CA LEU A 231 -8.84 8.54 10.39
C LEU A 231 -8.13 9.39 11.43
N GLU A 232 -6.99 9.99 11.10
CA GLU A 232 -6.27 10.89 11.99
C GLU A 232 -7.09 12.14 12.37
N PHE A 233 -8.06 12.54 11.52
CA PHE A 233 -8.97 13.65 11.76
C PHE A 233 -10.24 13.27 12.55
N LYS A 234 -10.40 12.01 12.93
CA LYS A 234 -11.56 11.57 13.72
C LYS A 234 -11.69 12.32 15.07
N PRO A 235 -10.61 12.58 15.83
CA PRO A 235 -10.69 13.43 17.03
C PRO A 235 -11.05 14.89 16.75
N HIS A 236 -10.80 15.39 15.52
CA HIS A 236 -11.10 16.76 15.08
C HIS A 236 -12.59 16.95 14.74
N ARG A 237 -13.34 15.87 14.42
CA ARG A 237 -14.75 15.99 14.02
C ARG A 237 -15.63 16.78 15.00
N PRO A 238 -15.57 16.60 16.34
CA PRO A 238 -16.36 17.42 17.25
C PRO A 238 -16.04 18.92 17.18
N LEU A 239 -14.78 19.27 16.90
CA LEU A 239 -14.37 20.66 16.70
C LEU A 239 -14.86 21.21 15.37
N TYR A 240 -14.74 20.42 14.29
CA TYR A 240 -15.30 20.74 12.97
C TYR A 240 -16.82 21.02 13.07
N GLU A 241 -17.57 20.13 13.73
CA GLU A 241 -19.00 20.29 13.93
C GLU A 241 -19.31 21.53 14.79
N TRP A 242 -18.53 21.81 15.84
CA TRP A 242 -18.71 22.98 16.70
C TRP A 242 -18.53 24.26 15.89
N PHE A 243 -17.51 24.41 15.08
CA PHE A 243 -17.29 25.59 14.27
C PHE A 243 -18.39 25.78 13.22
N VAL A 244 -18.69 24.75 12.43
CA VAL A 244 -19.76 24.80 11.43
C VAL A 244 -21.10 25.16 12.05
N ASP A 245 -21.45 24.62 13.21
CA ASP A 245 -22.70 24.91 13.92
C ASP A 245 -22.88 26.40 14.27
N HIS A 246 -21.78 27.12 14.47
CA HIS A 246 -21.83 28.53 14.86
C HIS A 246 -21.86 29.49 13.64
N VAL A 247 -21.53 29.03 12.46
CA VAL A 247 -21.57 29.86 11.24
C VAL A 247 -22.66 29.43 10.25
N TYR A 248 -23.23 28.22 10.46
CA TYR A 248 -24.27 27.69 9.60
C TYR A 248 -25.57 28.49 9.72
N THR A 249 -26.10 28.92 8.59
CA THR A 249 -27.40 29.64 8.50
C THR A 249 -28.40 28.90 7.62
N ASP A 250 -27.97 28.45 6.45
CA ASP A 250 -28.82 27.78 5.47
C ASP A 250 -27.98 26.94 4.46
N GLY A 251 -28.63 26.29 3.52
CA GLY A 251 -27.95 25.47 2.50
C GLY A 251 -27.52 24.09 2.98
N VAL A 252 -26.40 23.60 2.47
CA VAL A 252 -25.86 22.28 2.81
C VAL A 252 -24.96 22.40 4.02
N LYS A 253 -25.30 21.69 5.09
CA LYS A 253 -24.43 21.55 6.26
C LYS A 253 -23.46 20.40 6.02
N PRO A 254 -22.15 20.65 5.93
CA PRO A 254 -21.18 19.61 5.64
C PRO A 254 -21.05 18.61 6.79
N LYS A 255 -20.78 17.34 6.44
CA LYS A 255 -20.61 16.24 7.40
C LYS A 255 -19.25 15.59 7.21
N GLN A 256 -18.36 15.69 8.21
CA GLN A 256 -17.06 15.02 8.17
C GLN A 256 -17.21 13.50 8.32
N ARG A 257 -16.50 12.73 7.47
CA ARG A 257 -16.45 11.26 7.50
C ARG A 257 -15.03 10.79 7.24
N GLU A 258 -14.55 9.87 8.07
CA GLU A 258 -13.16 9.43 8.03
C GLU A 258 -13.04 8.00 7.55
N PHE A 259 -11.96 7.77 6.80
CA PHE A 259 -11.55 6.46 6.30
C PHE A 259 -10.07 6.19 6.60
N ALA A 260 -9.68 4.90 6.63
CA ALA A 260 -8.31 4.49 6.86
C ALA A 260 -7.40 4.97 5.72
N ARG A 261 -6.29 5.64 6.08
CA ARG A 261 -5.26 6.01 5.11
C ARG A 261 -4.58 4.78 4.50
N LEU A 262 -3.90 4.96 3.39
CA LEU A 262 -3.05 3.92 2.80
C LEU A 262 -1.67 3.96 3.47
N ASN A 263 -1.26 2.84 4.05
CA ASN A 263 0.12 2.61 4.50
C ASN A 263 0.67 1.42 3.72
N LEU A 264 1.88 1.55 3.17
CA LEU A 264 2.56 0.50 2.42
C LEU A 264 3.80 0.03 3.17
N SER A 265 4.08 -1.28 3.12
CA SER A 265 5.35 -1.83 3.54
C SER A 265 6.49 -1.32 2.64
N TYR A 266 7.71 -1.29 3.16
CA TYR A 266 8.93 -0.86 2.47
C TYR A 266 8.87 0.58 1.90
N THR A 267 7.97 1.43 2.42
CA THR A 267 7.67 2.74 1.86
C THR A 267 7.53 3.79 2.94
N ILE A 268 8.11 4.96 2.72
CA ILE A 268 7.94 6.15 3.57
C ILE A 268 6.99 7.12 2.86
N MET A 269 5.99 7.64 3.60
CA MET A 269 5.02 8.61 3.08
C MET A 269 5.10 9.97 3.79
N SER A 270 6.04 10.14 4.71
CA SER A 270 6.27 11.42 5.39
C SER A 270 6.93 12.42 4.45
N LYS A 271 6.24 13.51 4.09
CA LYS A 271 6.78 14.58 3.23
C LYS A 271 8.16 15.07 3.70
N ARG A 272 8.34 15.30 5.00
CA ARG A 272 9.64 15.75 5.58
C ARG A 272 10.77 14.75 5.33
N LYS A 273 10.49 13.44 5.44
CA LYS A 273 11.48 12.39 5.20
C LYS A 273 11.77 12.24 3.71
N LEU A 274 10.75 12.37 2.85
CA LEU A 274 10.92 12.36 1.40
C LEU A 274 11.74 13.57 0.93
N LEU A 275 11.50 14.76 1.48
CA LEU A 275 12.32 15.94 1.21
C LEU A 275 13.78 15.71 1.59
N LYS A 276 14.05 15.11 2.77
CA LYS A 276 15.42 14.76 3.20
C LYS A 276 16.15 13.88 2.18
N LEU A 277 15.45 12.90 1.57
CA LEU A 277 16.04 12.04 0.51
C LEU A 277 16.47 12.84 -0.72
N VAL A 278 15.69 13.86 -1.08
CA VAL A 278 16.00 14.76 -2.21
C VAL A 278 17.16 15.69 -1.85
N GLU A 279 17.13 16.34 -0.69
CA GLU A 279 18.15 17.29 -0.23
C GLU A 279 19.51 16.62 -0.02
N GLU A 280 19.54 15.37 0.45
CA GLU A 280 20.78 14.59 0.63
C GLU A 280 21.24 13.88 -0.65
N GLY A 281 20.53 14.03 -1.78
CA GLY A 281 20.92 13.48 -3.07
C GLY A 281 20.83 11.94 -3.16
N VAL A 282 20.06 11.30 -2.27
CA VAL A 282 19.78 9.85 -2.32
C VAL A 282 18.96 9.50 -3.56
N VAL A 283 18.06 10.39 -3.93
CA VAL A 283 17.24 10.32 -5.13
C VAL A 283 17.47 11.56 -6.00
N SER A 284 17.20 11.46 -7.30
CA SER A 284 17.43 12.52 -8.27
C SER A 284 16.45 13.69 -8.18
N GLY A 285 15.35 13.54 -7.45
CA GLY A 285 14.30 14.54 -7.27
C GLY A 285 12.99 13.91 -6.88
N TRP A 286 11.93 14.71 -6.86
CA TRP A 286 10.59 14.27 -6.49
C TRP A 286 9.97 13.25 -7.47
N ASP A 287 10.44 13.23 -8.71
CA ASP A 287 10.02 12.30 -9.75
C ASP A 287 10.98 11.13 -9.96
N ASP A 288 11.91 10.90 -9.03
CA ASP A 288 12.76 9.70 -9.06
C ASP A 288 11.88 8.44 -9.04
N PRO A 289 12.09 7.47 -9.96
CA PRO A 289 11.31 6.24 -10.02
C PRO A 289 11.29 5.36 -8.76
N ARG A 290 12.13 5.65 -7.77
CA ARG A 290 12.15 4.98 -6.45
C ARG A 290 11.27 5.68 -5.41
N MET A 291 10.83 6.89 -5.70
CA MET A 291 9.96 7.68 -4.82
C MET A 291 8.51 7.20 -4.91
N PRO A 292 7.75 7.21 -3.80
CA PRO A 292 6.33 6.84 -3.79
C PRO A 292 5.43 7.99 -4.28
N THR A 293 5.99 9.07 -4.81
CA THR A 293 5.26 10.18 -5.41
C THR A 293 4.54 9.73 -6.68
N ILE A 294 3.42 10.35 -7.01
CA ILE A 294 2.67 10.01 -8.23
C ILE A 294 3.56 10.27 -9.46
N SER A 295 4.29 11.38 -9.47
CA SER A 295 5.25 11.71 -10.54
C SER A 295 6.37 10.66 -10.65
N GLY A 296 6.91 10.15 -9.53
CA GLY A 296 7.92 9.09 -9.52
C GLY A 296 7.37 7.76 -10.02
N LEU A 297 6.17 7.37 -9.58
CA LEU A 297 5.48 6.16 -10.03
C LEU A 297 5.17 6.22 -11.53
N ARG A 298 4.68 7.36 -12.03
CA ARG A 298 4.45 7.61 -13.46
C ARG A 298 5.73 7.46 -14.27
N ARG A 299 6.83 8.08 -13.82
CA ARG A 299 8.14 7.97 -14.48
C ARG A 299 8.69 6.54 -14.47
N ARG A 300 8.37 5.77 -13.43
CA ARG A 300 8.71 4.34 -13.35
C ARG A 300 7.88 3.48 -14.31
N GLY A 301 6.76 3.98 -14.83
CA GLY A 301 5.89 3.27 -15.76
C GLY A 301 4.66 2.62 -15.12
N TYR A 302 4.26 3.08 -13.93
CA TYR A 302 2.96 2.73 -13.37
C TYR A 302 1.88 3.46 -14.17
N THR A 303 0.75 2.80 -14.39
CA THR A 303 -0.38 3.35 -15.13
C THR A 303 -1.48 3.85 -14.18
N PRO A 304 -2.31 4.80 -14.61
CA PRO A 304 -3.47 5.22 -13.83
C PRO A 304 -4.38 4.06 -13.44
N ASP A 305 -4.63 3.14 -14.38
CA ASP A 305 -5.52 2.00 -14.16
C ASP A 305 -4.93 1.01 -13.17
N SER A 306 -3.62 0.75 -13.23
CA SER A 306 -2.95 -0.10 -12.24
C SER A 306 -3.08 0.45 -10.81
N ILE A 307 -2.97 1.77 -10.63
CA ILE A 307 -3.13 2.43 -9.34
C ILE A 307 -4.58 2.38 -8.87
N LYS A 308 -5.55 2.69 -9.75
CA LYS A 308 -6.99 2.60 -9.42
C LYS A 308 -7.38 1.17 -9.04
N ASN A 309 -6.99 0.16 -9.81
CA ASN A 309 -7.24 -1.26 -9.52
C ASN A 309 -6.62 -1.69 -8.18
N PHE A 310 -5.42 -1.20 -7.88
CA PHE A 310 -4.80 -1.43 -6.57
C PHE A 310 -5.63 -0.81 -5.43
N ILE A 311 -6.06 0.45 -5.56
CA ILE A 311 -6.88 1.12 -4.54
C ILE A 311 -8.23 0.39 -4.35
N ASP A 312 -8.86 -0.06 -5.42
CA ASP A 312 -10.10 -0.84 -5.37
C ASP A 312 -9.88 -2.20 -4.68
N THR A 313 -8.75 -2.86 -4.95
CA THR A 313 -8.37 -4.12 -4.29
C THR A 313 -8.16 -3.92 -2.78
N VAL A 314 -7.50 -2.82 -2.38
CA VAL A 314 -7.31 -2.46 -0.96
C VAL A 314 -8.63 -2.11 -0.29
N GLY A 315 -9.52 -1.46 -1.03
CA GLY A 315 -10.85 -1.06 -0.57
C GLY A 315 -10.84 0.05 0.49
N VAL A 316 -12.04 0.39 0.96
CA VAL A 316 -12.28 1.45 1.93
C VAL A 316 -12.50 0.84 3.32
N ALA A 317 -11.61 1.10 4.27
CA ALA A 317 -11.62 0.50 5.60
C ALA A 317 -11.82 1.54 6.71
N LYS A 318 -12.36 1.08 7.85
CA LYS A 318 -12.54 1.87 9.10
C LYS A 318 -11.39 1.70 10.10
N ARG A 319 -10.35 0.96 9.75
CA ARG A 319 -9.17 0.71 10.61
C ARG A 319 -7.93 0.76 9.76
N ASP A 320 -6.90 1.41 10.28
CA ASP A 320 -5.59 1.44 9.64
C ASP A 320 -4.97 0.05 9.59
N ASN A 321 -4.34 -0.24 8.47
CA ASN A 321 -3.55 -1.44 8.22
C ASN A 321 -2.36 -1.08 7.33
N VAL A 322 -1.36 -1.94 7.30
CA VAL A 322 -0.23 -1.86 6.37
C VAL A 322 -0.49 -2.85 5.25
N ILE A 323 -0.48 -2.36 4.03
CA ILE A 323 -0.63 -3.16 2.82
C ILE A 323 0.77 -3.53 2.33
N ASP A 324 0.97 -4.79 1.96
CA ASP A 324 2.23 -5.21 1.35
C ASP A 324 2.40 -4.56 -0.03
N VAL A 325 3.55 -3.93 -0.28
CA VAL A 325 3.84 -3.24 -1.55
C VAL A 325 3.79 -4.18 -2.75
N SER A 326 4.00 -5.49 -2.56
CA SER A 326 3.89 -6.48 -3.63
C SER A 326 2.48 -6.59 -4.21
N LEU A 327 1.43 -6.21 -3.47
CA LEU A 327 0.07 -6.11 -4.00
C LEU A 327 -0.06 -4.96 -5.02
N LEU A 328 0.61 -3.82 -4.77
CA LEU A 328 0.69 -2.75 -5.76
C LEU A 328 1.44 -3.23 -7.01
N GLU A 329 2.62 -3.85 -6.82
CA GLU A 329 3.42 -4.43 -7.92
C GLU A 329 2.64 -5.50 -8.71
N PHE A 330 1.77 -6.27 -8.05
CA PHE A 330 0.88 -7.24 -8.69
C PHE A 330 -0.13 -6.55 -9.61
N ASN A 331 -0.83 -5.52 -9.14
CA ASN A 331 -1.80 -4.78 -9.95
C ASN A 331 -1.14 -4.11 -11.17
N VAL A 332 0.09 -3.61 -11.02
CA VAL A 332 0.87 -3.07 -12.14
C VAL A 332 1.19 -4.15 -13.16
N ARG A 333 1.59 -5.36 -12.74
CA ARG A 333 1.83 -6.48 -13.65
C ARG A 333 0.58 -6.92 -14.39
N GLU A 334 -0.55 -7.02 -13.69
CA GLU A 334 -1.82 -7.42 -14.29
C GLU A 334 -2.29 -6.44 -15.37
N ASP A 335 -2.12 -5.14 -15.12
CA ASP A 335 -2.45 -4.11 -16.10
C ASP A 335 -1.50 -4.16 -17.31
N LEU A 336 -0.20 -4.13 -17.06
CA LEU A 336 0.82 -4.18 -18.11
C LEU A 336 0.82 -5.50 -18.89
N ASN A 337 0.37 -6.61 -18.29
CA ASN A 337 0.19 -7.87 -19.01
C ASN A 337 -0.84 -7.77 -20.12
N LYS A 338 -1.87 -6.95 -19.94
CA LYS A 338 -2.92 -6.72 -20.94
C LYS A 338 -2.51 -5.69 -21.99
N THR A 339 -1.79 -4.65 -21.57
CA THR A 339 -1.60 -3.43 -22.38
C THR A 339 -0.23 -3.33 -23.05
N ALA A 340 0.84 -3.87 -22.43
CA ALA A 340 2.20 -3.66 -22.91
C ALA A 340 2.58 -4.61 -24.05
N PRO A 341 3.11 -4.10 -25.19
CA PRO A 341 3.69 -4.93 -26.23
C PRO A 341 4.86 -5.79 -25.72
N ARG A 342 4.96 -7.04 -26.24
CA ARG A 342 6.05 -7.98 -25.95
C ARG A 342 7.19 -7.78 -26.93
N VAL A 343 8.35 -7.39 -26.44
CA VAL A 343 9.56 -7.17 -27.24
C VAL A 343 10.71 -8.00 -26.71
N MET A 344 11.72 -8.24 -27.54
CA MET A 344 12.92 -8.94 -27.13
C MET A 344 14.03 -7.94 -26.81
N ALA A 345 14.66 -8.15 -25.65
CA ALA A 345 15.81 -7.40 -25.17
C ALA A 345 16.75 -8.36 -24.42
N VAL A 346 18.05 -8.16 -24.53
CA VAL A 346 19.07 -8.93 -23.82
C VAL A 346 19.89 -7.97 -22.95
N LEU A 347 19.91 -8.22 -21.65
CA LEU A 347 20.49 -7.33 -20.66
C LEU A 347 21.88 -7.77 -20.17
N ASP A 348 22.15 -9.07 -20.15
CA ASP A 348 23.47 -9.65 -19.88
C ASP A 348 23.90 -10.56 -21.06
N PRO A 349 24.44 -9.98 -22.14
CA PRO A 349 24.60 -10.67 -23.40
C PRO A 349 25.77 -11.65 -23.42
N VAL A 350 25.54 -12.79 -24.11
CA VAL A 350 26.60 -13.66 -24.67
C VAL A 350 26.28 -13.91 -26.12
N LYS A 351 27.30 -13.96 -26.95
CA LYS A 351 27.14 -14.26 -28.38
C LYS A 351 26.74 -15.72 -28.59
N LEU A 352 25.76 -15.94 -29.45
CA LEU A 352 25.34 -17.24 -29.95
C LEU A 352 25.53 -17.25 -31.46
N ILE A 353 26.37 -18.16 -31.97
CA ILE A 353 26.73 -18.29 -33.37
C ILE A 353 26.07 -19.55 -33.92
N ILE A 354 25.29 -19.41 -34.97
CA ILE A 354 24.63 -20.54 -35.66
C ILE A 354 25.51 -21.00 -36.83
N ASP A 355 26.30 -22.04 -36.61
CA ASP A 355 27.38 -22.46 -37.54
C ASP A 355 26.87 -22.82 -38.94
N ASN A 356 25.72 -23.47 -39.03
CA ASN A 356 25.13 -23.90 -40.30
C ASN A 356 24.11 -22.87 -40.88
N TYR A 357 24.03 -21.64 -40.35
CA TYR A 357 23.25 -20.54 -40.93
C TYR A 357 24.11 -19.78 -41.97
N PRO A 358 23.54 -19.41 -43.16
CA PRO A 358 24.31 -18.67 -44.20
C PRO A 358 24.81 -17.31 -43.66
N GLU A 359 26.06 -16.93 -44.03
CA GLU A 359 26.77 -15.76 -43.50
C GLU A 359 26.00 -14.44 -43.68
N ASP A 360 25.54 -14.19 -44.92
CA ASP A 360 24.92 -12.92 -45.30
C ASP A 360 23.37 -12.97 -45.28
N LYS A 361 22.76 -14.02 -44.70
CA LYS A 361 21.31 -14.18 -44.70
C LYS A 361 20.72 -13.48 -43.52
N VAL A 362 19.76 -12.60 -43.77
CA VAL A 362 18.87 -11.97 -42.78
C VAL A 362 17.43 -12.30 -43.10
N GLU A 363 16.71 -12.85 -42.14
CA GLU A 363 15.28 -13.15 -42.26
C GLU A 363 14.49 -12.27 -41.32
N TRP A 364 13.42 -11.65 -41.84
CA TRP A 364 12.49 -10.83 -41.02
C TRP A 364 11.33 -11.69 -40.56
N LEU A 365 11.44 -12.23 -39.36
CA LEU A 365 10.45 -13.12 -38.75
C LEU A 365 9.31 -12.32 -38.12
N GLU A 366 8.10 -12.88 -38.20
CA GLU A 366 6.93 -12.28 -37.54
C GLU A 366 6.91 -12.61 -36.05
N ALA A 367 6.67 -11.57 -35.24
CA ALA A 367 6.52 -11.69 -33.81
C ALA A 367 5.24 -10.99 -33.38
N GLU A 368 4.42 -11.67 -32.60
CA GLU A 368 3.20 -11.15 -32.03
C GLU A 368 3.47 -10.04 -31.01
N ASN A 369 2.75 -8.92 -31.12
CA ASN A 369 2.94 -7.77 -30.23
C ASN A 369 2.35 -8.03 -28.84
N ASN A 370 1.15 -8.61 -28.76
CA ASN A 370 0.54 -8.97 -27.48
C ASN A 370 -0.35 -10.21 -27.64
N PRO A 371 -0.05 -11.34 -26.97
CA PRO A 371 -0.88 -12.54 -27.05
C PRO A 371 -2.23 -12.41 -26.32
N GLU A 372 -2.42 -11.38 -25.47
CA GLU A 372 -3.70 -11.09 -24.79
C GLU A 372 -4.60 -10.18 -25.64
N ASP A 373 -4.07 -9.58 -26.72
CA ASP A 373 -4.78 -8.66 -27.59
C ASP A 373 -4.43 -8.92 -29.07
N GLU A 374 -5.27 -9.67 -29.77
CA GLU A 374 -5.10 -9.95 -31.19
C GLU A 374 -5.07 -8.67 -32.04
N SER A 375 -5.71 -7.59 -31.61
CA SER A 375 -5.74 -6.32 -32.35
C SER A 375 -4.40 -5.58 -32.34
N ALA A 376 -3.49 -5.91 -31.41
CA ALA A 376 -2.15 -5.37 -31.33
C ALA A 376 -1.27 -5.80 -32.53
N GLY A 377 -1.66 -6.84 -33.27
CA GLY A 377 -1.00 -7.29 -34.52
C GLY A 377 0.40 -7.86 -34.31
N TYR A 378 1.20 -7.75 -35.37
CA TYR A 378 2.53 -8.36 -35.46
C TYR A 378 3.58 -7.32 -35.88
N ARG A 379 4.82 -7.56 -35.50
CA ARG A 379 5.99 -6.83 -35.97
C ARG A 379 7.02 -7.78 -36.58
N LYS A 380 7.99 -7.24 -37.28
CA LYS A 380 9.10 -8.04 -37.89
C LYS A 380 10.38 -7.86 -37.08
N VAL A 381 11.02 -9.00 -36.77
CA VAL A 381 12.29 -9.05 -36.03
C VAL A 381 13.35 -9.69 -36.91
N PRO A 382 14.53 -9.07 -37.10
CA PRO A 382 15.61 -9.62 -37.95
C PRO A 382 16.32 -10.78 -37.25
N PHE A 383 16.44 -11.88 -37.96
CA PHE A 383 17.20 -13.09 -37.56
C PHE A 383 18.43 -13.24 -38.44
N SER A 384 19.60 -13.39 -37.85
CA SER A 384 20.88 -13.49 -38.49
C SER A 384 21.72 -14.62 -37.88
N LYS A 385 22.91 -14.87 -38.45
CA LYS A 385 23.84 -15.90 -37.97
C LYS A 385 24.32 -15.69 -36.55
N VAL A 386 24.55 -14.44 -36.15
CA VAL A 386 25.08 -14.08 -34.83
C VAL A 386 24.00 -13.36 -34.01
N LEU A 387 23.71 -13.91 -32.84
CA LEU A 387 22.69 -13.43 -31.95
C LEU A 387 23.27 -13.12 -30.56
N TYR A 388 22.62 -12.26 -29.81
CA TYR A 388 22.78 -12.18 -28.37
C TYR A 388 21.68 -12.98 -27.68
N ILE A 389 22.04 -13.70 -26.61
CA ILE A 389 21.13 -14.30 -25.63
C ILE A 389 21.60 -13.94 -24.23
N GLU A 390 20.74 -14.11 -23.20
CA GLU A 390 21.14 -13.93 -21.80
C GLU A 390 22.20 -14.99 -21.40
N LYS A 391 23.27 -14.60 -20.73
CA LYS A 391 24.28 -15.53 -20.17
C LYS A 391 23.65 -16.62 -19.31
N ASP A 392 22.66 -16.24 -18.50
CA ASP A 392 21.95 -17.18 -17.63
C ASP A 392 21.12 -18.21 -18.38
N ASP A 393 20.88 -18.02 -19.68
CA ASP A 393 20.17 -18.98 -20.54
C ASP A 393 21.05 -20.11 -21.04
N PHE A 394 22.35 -20.07 -20.75
CA PHE A 394 23.28 -21.14 -21.09
C PHE A 394 23.99 -21.69 -19.85
N LYS A 395 24.17 -23.02 -19.82
CA LYS A 395 25.08 -23.74 -18.94
C LYS A 395 25.76 -24.86 -19.66
N GLU A 396 27.08 -24.91 -19.63
CA GLU A 396 27.87 -25.97 -20.25
C GLU A 396 27.51 -27.36 -19.70
N GLN A 397 27.38 -27.44 -18.37
CA GLN A 397 26.86 -28.61 -17.65
C GLN A 397 25.61 -28.28 -16.92
N ALA A 398 24.51 -28.95 -17.18
CA ALA A 398 23.21 -28.69 -16.62
C ALA A 398 22.54 -29.97 -16.07
N ASN A 399 21.87 -29.85 -14.96
CA ASN A 399 21.03 -30.91 -14.39
C ASN A 399 19.72 -31.09 -15.17
N SER A 400 18.98 -32.15 -14.88
CA SER A 400 17.73 -32.51 -15.58
C SER A 400 16.59 -31.48 -15.40
N LYS A 401 16.68 -30.56 -14.43
CA LYS A 401 15.68 -29.51 -14.14
C LYS A 401 16.01 -28.18 -14.86
N TYR A 402 17.15 -28.11 -15.55
CA TYR A 402 17.52 -26.92 -16.32
C TYR A 402 16.94 -27.00 -17.73
N PHE A 403 15.88 -26.22 -17.99
CA PHE A 403 15.14 -26.20 -19.24
C PHE A 403 15.58 -25.04 -20.16
N ARG A 404 16.89 -24.79 -20.26
CA ARG A 404 17.52 -23.79 -21.10
C ARG A 404 18.65 -24.46 -21.92
N LEU A 405 19.40 -23.64 -22.66
CA LEU A 405 20.46 -24.16 -23.56
C LEU A 405 21.62 -24.79 -22.77
N SER A 406 22.09 -25.94 -23.23
CA SER A 406 23.33 -26.56 -22.79
C SER A 406 23.89 -27.41 -23.90
N LEU A 407 25.16 -27.85 -23.81
CA LEU A 407 25.79 -28.68 -24.81
C LEU A 407 24.98 -29.96 -25.07
N GLY A 408 24.77 -30.26 -26.35
CA GLY A 408 24.01 -31.42 -26.82
C GLY A 408 22.49 -31.33 -26.64
N LYS A 409 21.94 -30.24 -26.07
CA LYS A 409 20.50 -30.06 -25.89
C LYS A 409 19.91 -29.05 -26.85
N GLU A 410 18.64 -29.28 -27.16
CA GLU A 410 17.85 -28.42 -28.03
C GLU A 410 16.97 -27.46 -27.22
N VAL A 411 16.84 -26.24 -27.73
CA VAL A 411 15.86 -25.24 -27.30
C VAL A 411 15.28 -24.51 -28.51
N ARG A 412 14.12 -23.88 -28.33
CA ARG A 412 13.53 -23.00 -29.34
C ARG A 412 13.98 -21.57 -29.13
N LEU A 413 14.46 -20.91 -30.16
CA LEU A 413 14.52 -19.45 -30.19
C LEU A 413 13.11 -18.90 -30.46
N LYS A 414 12.68 -17.93 -29.67
CA LYS A 414 11.30 -17.37 -29.71
C LYS A 414 11.01 -16.86 -31.12
N ASN A 415 9.87 -17.26 -31.70
CA ASN A 415 9.43 -16.95 -33.06
C ASN A 415 10.38 -17.37 -34.20
N ALA A 416 11.43 -18.13 -33.91
CA ALA A 416 12.44 -18.55 -34.87
C ALA A 416 12.56 -20.09 -34.91
N TYR A 417 13.73 -20.59 -34.77
CA TYR A 417 14.10 -22.00 -35.03
C TYR A 417 14.40 -22.76 -33.74
N ILE A 418 14.46 -24.08 -33.86
CA ILE A 418 15.07 -24.96 -32.86
C ILE A 418 16.56 -24.99 -33.10
N ILE A 419 17.36 -24.78 -32.05
CA ILE A 419 18.81 -24.81 -32.05
C ILE A 419 19.32 -25.87 -31.08
N LYS A 420 20.52 -26.37 -31.32
CA LYS A 420 21.23 -27.31 -30.45
C LYS A 420 22.62 -26.78 -30.12
N GLY A 421 22.98 -26.75 -28.84
CA GLY A 421 24.31 -26.33 -28.39
C GLY A 421 25.40 -27.35 -28.77
N GLU A 422 26.44 -26.93 -29.46
CA GLU A 422 27.51 -27.81 -29.95
C GLU A 422 28.83 -27.58 -29.19
N SER A 423 29.29 -26.33 -29.06
CA SER A 423 30.54 -25.99 -28.38
C SER A 423 30.52 -24.57 -27.80
N VAL A 424 31.58 -24.22 -27.08
CA VAL A 424 31.76 -22.87 -26.51
C VAL A 424 33.18 -22.38 -26.72
N VAL A 425 33.35 -21.07 -26.87
CA VAL A 425 34.64 -20.39 -26.81
C VAL A 425 34.76 -19.68 -25.49
N LYS A 426 35.93 -19.72 -24.87
CA LYS A 426 36.19 -19.09 -23.55
C LYS A 426 37.37 -18.13 -23.65
N ASP A 427 37.30 -17.07 -22.86
CA ASP A 427 38.43 -16.16 -22.65
C ASP A 427 39.55 -16.80 -21.79
N ALA A 428 40.64 -16.04 -21.59
CA ALA A 428 41.78 -16.49 -20.77
C ALA A 428 41.41 -16.70 -19.26
N GLN A 429 40.29 -16.15 -18.82
CA GLN A 429 39.77 -16.29 -17.45
C GLN A 429 38.76 -17.42 -17.32
N GLY A 430 38.42 -18.09 -18.44
CA GLY A 430 37.50 -19.22 -18.49
C GLY A 430 36.02 -18.80 -18.63
N ASN A 431 35.70 -17.52 -18.83
CA ASN A 431 34.35 -17.05 -19.10
C ASN A 431 33.96 -17.41 -20.55
N ILE A 432 32.70 -17.80 -20.72
CA ILE A 432 32.15 -18.09 -22.05
C ILE A 432 31.93 -16.77 -22.80
N THR A 433 32.56 -16.63 -23.97
CA THR A 433 32.41 -15.47 -24.85
C THR A 433 31.53 -15.75 -26.04
N GLU A 434 31.50 -17.00 -26.51
CA GLU A 434 30.71 -17.44 -27.66
C GLU A 434 30.15 -18.85 -27.43
N ILE A 435 28.92 -19.04 -27.87
CA ILE A 435 28.23 -20.34 -27.88
C ILE A 435 27.95 -20.69 -29.32
N HIS A 436 28.47 -21.84 -29.78
CA HIS A 436 28.25 -22.37 -31.10
C HIS A 436 27.10 -23.36 -31.13
N CYS A 437 26.17 -23.17 -32.06
CA CYS A 437 24.96 -23.96 -32.21
C CYS A 437 24.73 -24.36 -33.66
N SER A 438 24.06 -25.49 -33.86
CA SER A 438 23.39 -25.82 -35.13
C SER A 438 21.89 -25.47 -35.02
N TYR A 439 21.24 -25.09 -36.12
CA TYR A 439 19.80 -24.93 -36.21
C TYR A 439 19.18 -25.96 -37.16
N ASP A 440 17.90 -26.27 -36.92
CA ASP A 440 17.08 -27.09 -37.78
C ASP A 440 16.28 -26.19 -38.75
N PRO A 441 16.64 -26.15 -40.08
CA PRO A 441 15.99 -25.24 -41.02
C PRO A 441 14.48 -25.44 -41.18
N ASP A 442 14.00 -26.69 -40.96
CA ASP A 442 12.60 -27.05 -41.10
C ASP A 442 11.77 -26.72 -39.84
N SER A 443 12.43 -26.26 -38.77
CA SER A 443 11.78 -26.00 -37.46
C SER A 443 11.26 -24.59 -37.27
N GLN A 444 11.19 -23.75 -38.33
CA GLN A 444 10.71 -22.36 -38.24
C GLN A 444 9.34 -22.30 -37.60
N SER A 445 9.20 -21.46 -36.55
CA SER A 445 7.93 -21.26 -35.84
C SER A 445 6.85 -20.76 -36.79
N GLY A 446 5.66 -21.39 -36.75
CA GLY A 446 4.55 -21.01 -37.63
C GLY A 446 4.59 -21.61 -39.05
N SER A 447 5.63 -22.31 -39.46
CA SER A 447 5.71 -22.92 -40.80
C SER A 447 4.77 -24.11 -41.04
N GLY A 448 4.25 -24.73 -39.96
CA GLY A 448 3.36 -25.89 -40.04
C GLY A 448 4.05 -27.22 -40.37
N THR A 449 5.40 -27.25 -40.51
CA THR A 449 6.16 -28.47 -40.72
C THR A 449 6.18 -29.37 -39.48
N GLU A 450 6.45 -30.66 -39.67
CA GLU A 450 6.59 -31.62 -38.56
C GLU A 450 7.70 -31.18 -37.57
N ALA A 451 8.81 -30.67 -38.09
CA ALA A 451 9.90 -30.14 -37.28
C ALA A 451 9.50 -28.89 -36.47
N SER A 452 8.69 -28.00 -37.06
CA SER A 452 8.20 -26.81 -36.38
C SER A 452 7.23 -27.14 -35.22
N LEU A 453 6.47 -28.22 -35.34
CA LEU A 453 5.51 -28.69 -34.32
C LEU A 453 6.18 -29.53 -33.23
N ARG A 454 7.45 -29.89 -33.38
CA ARG A 454 8.20 -30.66 -32.41
C ARG A 454 8.36 -29.90 -31.09
N LYS A 455 7.98 -30.57 -30.00
CA LYS A 455 8.06 -30.00 -28.65
C LYS A 455 9.48 -30.10 -28.11
N VAL A 456 10.11 -28.96 -27.84
CA VAL A 456 11.34 -28.83 -27.07
C VAL A 456 11.10 -28.17 -25.72
N LYS A 457 11.90 -28.53 -24.72
CA LYS A 457 11.79 -27.94 -23.39
C LYS A 457 12.67 -26.69 -23.35
N GLY A 458 12.02 -25.54 -23.31
CA GLY A 458 12.71 -24.25 -23.21
C GLY A 458 12.58 -23.40 -24.46
N THR A 459 12.28 -22.14 -24.27
CA THR A 459 12.25 -21.11 -25.29
C THR A 459 13.09 -19.94 -24.81
N LEU A 460 14.01 -19.47 -25.63
CA LEU A 460 14.88 -18.33 -25.33
C LEU A 460 14.46 -17.12 -26.16
N HIS A 461 14.56 -15.94 -25.59
CA HIS A 461 14.54 -14.69 -26.35
C HIS A 461 15.97 -14.37 -26.81
N TRP A 462 16.06 -13.54 -27.81
CA TRP A 462 17.32 -13.25 -28.51
C TRP A 462 17.20 -11.93 -29.26
N VAL A 463 18.34 -11.34 -29.65
CA VAL A 463 18.39 -10.21 -30.58
C VAL A 463 19.54 -10.45 -31.59
N SER A 464 19.36 -10.01 -32.83
CA SER A 464 20.42 -10.07 -33.86
C SER A 464 21.52 -9.06 -33.51
N VAL A 465 22.76 -9.49 -33.48
CA VAL A 465 23.92 -8.63 -33.15
C VAL A 465 24.01 -7.43 -34.08
N ASP A 466 23.89 -7.69 -35.41
CA ASP A 466 24.06 -6.64 -36.43
C ASP A 466 22.90 -5.62 -36.47
N HIS A 467 21.76 -5.93 -35.85
CA HIS A 467 20.56 -5.12 -35.92
C HIS A 467 20.10 -4.63 -34.53
N ALA A 468 20.77 -5.10 -33.47
CA ALA A 468 20.42 -4.65 -32.11
C ALA A 468 20.74 -3.19 -31.91
N ILE A 469 19.84 -2.50 -31.21
CA ILE A 469 20.07 -1.14 -30.75
C ILE A 469 20.50 -1.17 -29.28
N GLU A 470 21.48 -0.35 -28.93
CA GLU A 470 21.92 -0.21 -27.56
C GLU A 470 21.03 0.79 -26.82
N ALA A 471 20.70 0.49 -25.58
CA ALA A 471 19.96 1.40 -24.71
C ALA A 471 20.51 1.35 -23.28
N GLU A 472 20.41 2.47 -22.59
CA GLU A 472 20.57 2.52 -21.14
C GLU A 472 19.36 1.87 -20.48
N VAL A 473 19.58 0.88 -19.62
CA VAL A 473 18.52 0.21 -18.88
C VAL A 473 18.75 0.42 -17.40
N ARG A 474 17.79 1.07 -16.74
CA ARG A 474 17.79 1.38 -15.32
C ARG A 474 16.97 0.33 -14.58
N LEU A 475 17.65 -0.53 -13.85
CA LEU A 475 17.04 -1.60 -13.06
C LEU A 475 16.68 -1.08 -11.67
N TYR A 476 15.51 -0.43 -11.57
CA TYR A 476 15.02 0.05 -10.30
C TYR A 476 14.51 -1.08 -9.41
N ASP A 477 14.83 -1.02 -8.12
CA ASP A 477 14.31 -1.86 -7.06
C ASP A 477 13.68 -0.98 -5.95
N ARG A 478 13.25 -1.58 -4.86
CA ARG A 478 12.72 -0.87 -3.69
C ARG A 478 13.79 0.01 -3.07
N LEU A 479 13.43 1.22 -2.67
CA LEU A 479 14.35 2.16 -2.05
C LEU A 479 14.81 1.71 -0.66
N PHE A 480 13.97 0.95 0.05
CA PHE A 480 14.25 0.46 1.40
C PHE A 480 14.26 -1.07 1.48
N ASN A 481 15.16 -1.62 2.31
CA ASN A 481 15.26 -3.05 2.59
C ASN A 481 14.44 -3.51 3.80
N HIS A 482 13.88 -2.58 4.57
CA HIS A 482 13.12 -2.86 5.78
C HIS A 482 11.62 -2.71 5.54
N GLU A 483 10.79 -3.61 6.10
CA GLU A 483 9.34 -3.61 5.90
C GLU A 483 8.68 -2.33 6.45
N SER A 484 9.17 -1.80 7.56
CA SER A 484 8.71 -0.55 8.17
C SER A 484 9.91 0.39 8.36
N PRO A 485 10.35 1.13 7.33
CA PRO A 485 11.61 1.88 7.38
C PRO A 485 11.64 2.99 8.43
N ASP A 486 10.49 3.50 8.81
CA ASP A 486 10.35 4.58 9.79
C ASP A 486 9.53 4.19 11.04
N GLY A 487 9.37 2.88 11.25
CA GLY A 487 8.60 2.32 12.37
C GLY A 487 9.31 2.44 13.72
N ASP A 488 10.62 2.42 13.74
CA ASP A 488 11.43 2.64 14.94
C ASP A 488 11.91 4.12 15.01
N LYS A 489 11.55 4.82 16.07
CA LYS A 489 11.93 6.24 16.27
C LYS A 489 13.39 6.42 16.71
N GLU A 490 14.02 5.38 17.22
CA GLU A 490 15.40 5.35 17.70
C GLU A 490 16.41 5.12 16.56
N VAL A 491 15.96 4.62 15.40
CA VAL A 491 16.79 4.32 14.23
C VAL A 491 16.50 5.34 13.12
N ASP A 492 17.55 5.96 12.55
CA ASP A 492 17.36 6.82 11.38
C ASP A 492 16.91 5.94 10.19
N PHE A 493 15.80 6.33 9.56
CA PHE A 493 15.26 5.61 8.39
C PHE A 493 16.27 5.48 7.24
N MET A 494 17.27 6.35 7.19
CA MET A 494 18.37 6.30 6.22
C MET A 494 19.21 5.03 6.32
N GLU A 495 19.27 4.38 7.50
CA GLU A 495 19.98 3.11 7.69
C GLU A 495 19.31 1.93 6.96
N HIS A 496 18.04 2.09 6.60
CA HIS A 496 17.27 1.08 5.89
C HIS A 496 17.29 1.23 4.37
N LEU A 497 18.09 2.17 3.84
CA LEU A 497 18.24 2.35 2.39
C LEU A 497 18.80 1.09 1.72
N ASN A 498 18.27 0.80 0.54
CA ASN A 498 18.78 -0.27 -0.32
C ASN A 498 19.89 0.29 -1.23
N PRO A 499 21.17 -0.06 -1.00
CA PRO A 499 22.28 0.42 -1.83
C PRO A 499 22.21 -0.09 -3.28
N LYS A 500 21.39 -1.12 -3.56
CA LYS A 500 21.15 -1.68 -4.89
C LYS A 500 19.76 -1.28 -5.43
N SER A 501 19.22 -0.17 -4.96
CA SER A 501 17.90 0.31 -5.43
C SER A 501 17.90 0.80 -6.87
N LEU A 502 19.07 1.04 -7.45
CA LEU A 502 19.28 1.37 -8.87
C LEU A 502 20.57 0.73 -9.36
N GLU A 503 20.46 -0.02 -10.45
CA GLU A 503 21.58 -0.50 -11.25
C GLU A 503 21.39 0.00 -12.69
N VAL A 504 22.42 0.56 -13.29
CA VAL A 504 22.40 1.08 -14.66
C VAL A 504 23.28 0.18 -15.53
N ILE A 505 22.69 -0.38 -16.58
CA ILE A 505 23.36 -1.29 -17.50
C ILE A 505 23.09 -0.89 -18.95
N THR A 506 23.87 -1.45 -19.88
CA THR A 506 23.57 -1.38 -21.31
C THR A 506 22.78 -2.63 -21.71
N GLY A 507 21.62 -2.44 -22.34
CA GLY A 507 20.81 -3.49 -22.93
C GLY A 507 20.87 -3.47 -24.45
N TYR A 508 20.69 -4.64 -25.07
CA TYR A 508 20.62 -4.82 -26.52
C TYR A 508 19.18 -5.18 -26.90
N LEU A 509 18.57 -4.32 -27.69
CA LEU A 509 17.13 -4.35 -27.96
C LEU A 509 16.86 -4.66 -29.42
N GLU A 510 15.73 -5.26 -29.74
CA GLU A 510 15.28 -5.43 -31.11
C GLU A 510 15.01 -4.06 -31.78
N PRO A 511 15.21 -3.91 -33.11
CA PRO A 511 15.16 -2.62 -33.78
C PRO A 511 13.76 -1.95 -33.82
N SER A 512 12.70 -2.68 -33.52
CA SER A 512 11.35 -2.10 -33.42
C SER A 512 11.21 -1.02 -32.31
N LEU A 513 12.19 -0.97 -31.38
CA LEU A 513 12.26 0.00 -30.30
C LEU A 513 13.05 1.27 -30.65
N ALA A 514 13.46 1.47 -31.92
CA ALA A 514 14.25 2.63 -32.31
C ALA A 514 13.47 3.97 -32.25
N GLU A 515 12.17 3.92 -32.46
CA GLU A 515 11.29 5.11 -32.57
C GLU A 515 10.28 5.24 -31.42
N VAL A 516 10.62 4.74 -30.23
CA VAL A 516 9.75 4.81 -29.06
C VAL A 516 9.72 6.21 -28.47
N THR A 517 8.61 6.55 -27.82
CA THR A 517 8.40 7.84 -27.15
C THR A 517 8.39 7.70 -25.63
N PRO A 518 8.72 8.77 -24.88
CA PRO A 518 8.65 8.75 -23.44
C PRO A 518 7.31 8.26 -22.87
N TYR A 519 7.37 7.48 -21.80
CA TYR A 519 6.26 6.85 -21.10
C TYR A 519 5.59 5.68 -21.83
N GLU A 520 6.05 5.25 -23.00
CA GLU A 520 5.64 3.97 -23.58
C GLU A 520 6.15 2.79 -22.75
N SER A 521 5.29 1.81 -22.49
CA SER A 521 5.60 0.63 -21.70
C SER A 521 5.71 -0.63 -22.56
N PHE A 522 6.70 -1.48 -22.25
CA PHE A 522 6.97 -2.73 -22.96
C PHE A 522 7.23 -3.87 -21.97
N GLN A 523 6.85 -5.08 -22.36
CA GLN A 523 7.36 -6.27 -21.71
C GLN A 523 8.63 -6.73 -22.42
N PHE A 524 9.79 -6.63 -21.76
CA PHE A 524 10.98 -7.36 -22.19
C PHE A 524 10.77 -8.84 -21.87
N GLN A 525 10.58 -9.63 -22.90
CA GLN A 525 10.15 -11.03 -22.78
C GLN A 525 11.03 -11.81 -21.82
N ARG A 526 10.41 -12.52 -20.86
CA ARG A 526 11.06 -13.32 -19.82
C ARG A 526 11.82 -12.53 -18.75
N ILE A 527 11.89 -11.18 -18.84
CA ILE A 527 12.67 -10.30 -17.95
C ILE A 527 11.75 -9.50 -17.04
N GLY A 528 10.90 -8.65 -17.61
CA GLY A 528 10.05 -7.74 -16.84
C GLY A 528 9.33 -6.74 -17.71
N TYR A 529 8.69 -5.77 -17.05
CA TYR A 529 8.07 -4.62 -17.70
C TYR A 529 8.99 -3.40 -17.55
N PHE A 530 9.10 -2.66 -18.64
CA PHE A 530 9.98 -1.50 -18.76
C PHE A 530 9.23 -0.35 -19.40
N ASN A 531 9.58 0.85 -18.98
CA ASN A 531 8.99 2.10 -19.44
C ASN A 531 10.07 3.01 -20.03
N VAL A 532 9.77 3.69 -21.13
CA VAL A 532 10.69 4.66 -21.72
C VAL A 532 10.78 5.88 -20.82
N ASP A 533 11.99 6.21 -20.33
CA ASP A 533 12.19 7.37 -19.47
C ASP A 533 11.97 8.70 -20.22
N LYS A 534 11.49 9.72 -19.51
CA LYS A 534 11.29 11.07 -20.06
C LYS A 534 12.57 11.72 -20.62
N GLU A 535 13.74 11.27 -20.16
CA GLU A 535 15.05 11.75 -20.62
C GLU A 535 15.53 11.05 -21.90
N SER A 536 14.74 10.09 -22.42
CA SER A 536 15.06 9.36 -23.64
C SER A 536 15.02 10.29 -24.85
N THR A 537 16.00 10.13 -25.72
CA THR A 537 16.09 10.84 -27.00
C THR A 537 16.37 9.84 -28.11
N SER A 538 16.27 10.24 -29.40
CA SER A 538 16.61 9.39 -30.53
C SER A 538 18.04 8.83 -30.48
N ASP A 539 18.98 9.58 -29.89
CA ASP A 539 20.38 9.21 -29.81
C ASP A 539 20.74 8.47 -28.51
N ARG A 540 19.86 8.51 -27.53
CA ARG A 540 20.06 7.86 -26.23
C ARG A 540 18.72 7.34 -25.70
N LEU A 541 18.46 6.09 -25.96
CA LEU A 541 17.28 5.41 -25.42
C LEU A 541 17.52 5.01 -23.96
N ILE A 542 16.54 5.27 -23.11
CA ILE A 542 16.58 4.97 -21.68
C ILE A 542 15.31 4.23 -21.28
N PHE A 543 15.47 3.05 -20.69
CA PHE A 543 14.35 2.25 -20.19
C PHE A 543 14.42 2.05 -18.68
N ASN A 544 13.35 2.35 -17.98
CA ASN A 544 13.20 2.14 -16.55
C ASN A 544 12.47 0.83 -16.28
N ARG A 545 13.04 -0.04 -15.46
CA ARG A 545 12.32 -1.25 -15.00
C ARG A 545 11.14 -0.83 -14.11
N THR A 546 9.94 -1.13 -14.57
CA THR A 546 8.70 -0.89 -13.81
C THR A 546 8.53 -1.97 -12.75
N VAL A 547 8.35 -3.22 -13.17
CA VAL A 547 8.23 -4.41 -12.29
C VAL A 547 8.79 -5.64 -12.96
N GLY A 548 9.23 -6.63 -12.18
CA GLY A 548 9.65 -7.94 -12.69
C GLY A 548 8.44 -8.82 -13.08
N LEU A 549 8.68 -9.87 -13.88
CA LEU A 549 7.64 -10.84 -14.27
C LEU A 549 7.21 -11.75 -13.12
N ARG A 550 8.08 -12.02 -12.16
CA ARG A 550 7.75 -12.95 -11.08
C ARG A 550 6.77 -12.29 -10.14
N ASP A 551 5.65 -12.96 -9.93
CA ASP A 551 4.72 -12.60 -8.88
C ASP A 551 5.37 -12.84 -7.50
N THR A 552 5.72 -11.74 -6.83
CA THR A 552 6.23 -11.75 -5.47
C THR A 552 5.10 -11.80 -4.46
N TRP A 553 3.88 -11.33 -4.83
CA TRP A 553 2.70 -11.38 -4.00
C TRP A 553 2.25 -12.82 -3.73
N ALA A 554 2.16 -13.68 -4.74
CA ALA A 554 1.86 -15.10 -4.55
C ALA A 554 2.83 -15.81 -3.59
N LYS A 555 4.10 -15.33 -3.51
CA LYS A 555 5.06 -15.83 -2.52
C LYS A 555 4.83 -15.27 -1.13
N VAL A 556 4.38 -14.03 -1.01
CA VAL A 556 4.01 -13.39 0.27
C VAL A 556 2.71 -14.01 0.77
N GLU A 557 1.73 -14.19 -0.09
CA GLU A 557 0.46 -14.84 0.20
C GLU A 557 0.67 -16.31 0.62
N SER A 558 1.48 -17.08 -0.12
CA SER A 558 1.86 -18.44 0.26
C SER A 558 2.76 -18.50 1.50
N LYS A 559 3.57 -17.46 1.78
CA LYS A 559 4.31 -17.33 3.05
C LYS A 559 3.40 -16.91 4.19
N SER A 560 2.44 -16.01 3.98
CA SER A 560 1.45 -15.64 4.99
C SER A 560 0.49 -16.80 5.28
N GLU A 561 0.08 -17.57 4.27
CA GLU A 561 -0.63 -18.83 4.45
C GLU A 561 0.25 -19.90 5.11
N ASN A 562 1.53 -20.01 4.73
CA ASN A 562 2.48 -20.91 5.36
C ASN A 562 2.99 -20.37 6.70
N GLN A 563 3.01 -19.07 6.96
CA GLN A 563 3.23 -18.49 8.28
C GLN A 563 1.98 -18.60 9.15
N GLN A 564 0.79 -18.48 8.61
CA GLN A 564 -0.43 -18.91 9.31
C GLN A 564 -0.47 -20.44 9.52
N LYS A 565 0.14 -21.22 8.63
CA LYS A 565 0.35 -22.67 8.77
C LYS A 565 1.65 -23.03 9.53
N ALA A 566 2.69 -22.18 9.51
CA ALA A 566 3.98 -22.36 10.19
C ALA A 566 4.11 -21.56 11.50
N GLN A 567 3.20 -20.61 11.78
CA GLN A 567 2.84 -20.19 13.14
C GLN A 567 2.10 -21.31 13.89
N ALA A 568 1.92 -22.47 13.22
CA ALA A 568 1.62 -23.76 13.81
C ALA A 568 2.88 -24.63 14.06
N GLN A 569 4.13 -24.12 13.92
CA GLN A 569 5.34 -24.84 14.39
C GLN A 569 6.30 -23.86 15.08
N PRO A 570 6.72 -24.13 16.33
CA PRO A 570 7.40 -23.16 17.16
C PRO A 570 8.92 -23.14 16.90
N LYS A 571 9.49 -21.95 16.67
CA LYS A 571 10.88 -21.64 17.04
C LYS A 571 10.89 -20.63 18.17
N LYS A 572 11.36 -21.13 19.32
CA LYS A 572 11.79 -20.53 20.59
C LYS A 572 11.53 -19.03 20.81
N ASN A 573 10.76 -18.82 21.89
CA ASN A 573 10.37 -17.62 22.62
C ASN A 573 9.03 -16.97 22.21
N ILE A 574 7.97 -17.82 22.25
CA ILE A 574 6.57 -17.39 22.38
C ILE A 574 6.14 -17.82 23.80
N PRO A 575 5.36 -17.02 24.54
CA PRO A 575 4.72 -17.51 25.75
C PRO A 575 3.99 -18.80 25.39
N GLN A 576 4.34 -19.91 26.03
CA GLN A 576 3.67 -21.20 25.81
C GLN A 576 2.18 -20.96 26.03
N ILE A 577 1.35 -21.31 25.04
CA ILE A 577 -0.08 -21.48 25.30
C ILE A 577 -0.13 -22.57 26.40
N PRO A 578 -0.73 -22.28 27.55
CA PRO A 578 -0.78 -23.29 28.62
C PRO A 578 -1.28 -24.61 28.03
N ALA A 579 -0.61 -25.71 28.36
CA ALA A 579 -0.90 -27.06 27.84
C ALA A 579 -2.41 -27.36 27.89
N LEU A 580 -3.06 -26.89 28.94
CA LEU A 580 -4.51 -26.96 29.16
C LEU A 580 -5.34 -26.34 28.06
N ASN A 581 -4.92 -25.22 27.46
CA ASN A 581 -5.66 -24.57 26.36
C ASN A 581 -5.58 -25.38 25.04
N GLU A 582 -4.45 -26.06 24.80
CA GLU A 582 -4.31 -26.97 23.66
C GLU A 582 -5.20 -28.21 23.85
N ILE A 583 -5.22 -28.79 25.07
CA ILE A 583 -6.10 -29.89 25.45
C ILE A 583 -7.56 -29.53 25.26
N LYS A 584 -8.02 -28.37 25.71
CA LYS A 584 -9.38 -27.84 25.48
C LYS A 584 -9.72 -27.75 23.99
N LYS A 585 -8.79 -27.33 23.16
CA LYS A 585 -8.98 -27.20 21.69
C LYS A 585 -9.13 -28.56 21.02
N VAL A 586 -8.30 -29.53 21.37
CA VAL A 586 -8.38 -30.91 20.87
C VAL A 586 -9.66 -31.57 21.36
N GLY A 587 -10.01 -31.40 22.62
CA GLY A 587 -11.23 -31.95 23.24
C GLY A 587 -12.52 -31.58 22.54
N LYS A 588 -12.64 -30.34 22.00
CA LYS A 588 -13.87 -29.89 21.32
C LYS A 588 -14.34 -30.80 20.17
N LYS A 589 -13.42 -31.55 19.52
CA LYS A 589 -13.70 -32.42 18.37
C LYS A 589 -13.61 -33.91 18.71
N LEU A 590 -13.16 -34.27 19.92
CA LEU A 590 -12.73 -35.63 20.28
C LEU A 590 -13.88 -36.68 20.13
N ALA A 591 -15.11 -36.31 20.46
CA ALA A 591 -16.27 -37.18 20.34
C ALA A 591 -16.78 -37.40 18.89
N GLN A 592 -16.37 -36.52 17.97
CA GLN A 592 -16.88 -36.45 16.59
C GLN A 592 -15.94 -37.07 15.56
N ILE A 593 -14.72 -37.45 15.95
CA ILE A 593 -13.72 -38.00 15.02
C ILE A 593 -13.71 -39.53 15.07
N PRO A 594 -13.35 -40.23 13.95
CA PRO A 594 -13.22 -41.69 13.90
C PRO A 594 -12.25 -42.23 14.93
N ASP A 595 -12.46 -43.48 15.36
CA ASP A 595 -11.69 -44.11 16.46
C ASP A 595 -10.17 -44.10 16.25
N GLU A 596 -9.67 -44.39 15.05
CA GLU A 596 -8.26 -44.36 14.74
C GLU A 596 -7.64 -42.96 14.95
N LYS A 597 -8.36 -41.89 14.63
CA LYS A 597 -7.92 -40.49 14.85
C LYS A 597 -8.08 -40.08 16.31
N ARG A 598 -9.09 -40.65 17.01
CA ARG A 598 -9.34 -40.41 18.43
C ARG A 598 -8.18 -40.95 19.29
N VAL A 599 -7.71 -42.15 18.99
CA VAL A 599 -6.53 -42.74 19.70
C VAL A 599 -5.30 -41.84 19.60
N LYS A 600 -5.00 -41.30 18.38
CA LYS A 600 -3.88 -40.36 18.20
C LYS A 600 -4.09 -39.06 18.96
N ALA A 601 -5.31 -38.55 19.00
CA ALA A 601 -5.64 -37.32 19.70
C ALA A 601 -5.54 -37.49 21.23
N ILE A 602 -6.00 -38.64 21.76
CA ILE A 602 -5.85 -38.99 23.18
C ILE A 602 -4.37 -39.13 23.55
N THR A 603 -3.57 -39.79 22.72
CA THR A 603 -2.11 -39.89 22.96
C THR A 603 -1.48 -38.48 23.07
N ARG A 604 -1.89 -37.54 22.18
CA ARG A 604 -1.42 -36.16 22.25
C ARG A 604 -1.87 -35.44 23.52
N ILE A 605 -3.11 -35.64 23.97
CA ILE A 605 -3.62 -35.09 25.22
C ILE A 605 -2.80 -35.60 26.38
N ARG A 606 -2.51 -36.89 26.43
CA ARG A 606 -1.71 -37.52 27.51
C ARG A 606 -0.26 -37.01 27.55
N GLU A 607 0.33 -36.65 26.38
CA GLU A 607 1.63 -36.02 26.33
C GLU A 607 1.60 -34.60 26.93
N LEU A 608 0.61 -33.78 26.55
CA LEU A 608 0.44 -32.41 27.03
C LEU A 608 0.05 -32.35 28.52
N ALA A 609 -0.66 -33.37 29.00
CA ALA A 609 -1.13 -33.45 30.38
C ALA A 609 0.00 -33.42 31.43
N LYS A 610 1.22 -33.83 31.04
CA LYS A 610 2.39 -33.81 31.93
C LYS A 610 2.78 -32.42 32.39
N ASP A 611 2.47 -31.40 31.55
CA ASP A 611 2.80 -30.00 31.75
C ASP A 611 1.60 -29.16 32.26
N VAL A 612 0.49 -29.84 32.63
CA VAL A 612 -0.70 -29.19 33.18
C VAL A 612 -0.60 -29.05 34.68
N ASP A 613 -0.97 -27.90 35.22
CA ASP A 613 -1.14 -27.67 36.65
C ASP A 613 -2.48 -28.25 37.10
N TYR A 614 -2.50 -28.96 38.23
CA TYR A 614 -3.69 -29.60 38.76
C TYR A 614 -4.78 -28.59 39.16
N GLU A 615 -4.40 -27.46 39.78
CA GLU A 615 -5.34 -26.45 40.20
C GLU A 615 -6.04 -25.80 38.97
N GLU A 616 -5.30 -25.59 37.86
CA GLU A 616 -5.89 -25.12 36.62
C GLU A 616 -6.87 -26.15 36.01
N LEU A 617 -6.62 -27.45 36.17
CA LEU A 617 -7.53 -28.49 35.68
C LEU A 617 -8.82 -28.56 36.50
N LYS A 618 -8.79 -28.37 37.81
CA LYS A 618 -9.96 -28.38 38.70
C LYS A 618 -11.03 -27.38 38.28
N ASP A 619 -10.61 -26.21 37.83
CA ASP A 619 -11.53 -25.16 37.29
C ASP A 619 -12.41 -25.68 36.13
N LEU A 620 -12.00 -26.77 35.49
CA LEU A 620 -12.74 -27.34 34.36
C LEU A 620 -13.74 -28.44 34.74
N PHE A 621 -13.69 -28.96 35.94
CA PHE A 621 -14.60 -30.04 36.35
C PHE A 621 -16.06 -29.57 36.27
N ASN A 622 -16.34 -28.31 36.65
CA ASN A 622 -17.68 -27.71 36.61
C ASN A 622 -18.00 -27.01 35.29
N THR A 623 -16.98 -26.49 34.56
CA THR A 623 -17.20 -25.69 33.34
C THR A 623 -17.31 -26.52 32.05
N SER A 624 -16.82 -27.78 32.06
CA SER A 624 -16.86 -28.68 30.90
C SER A 624 -18.19 -29.43 30.72
N ALA A 625 -19.19 -29.15 31.55
CA ALA A 625 -20.41 -29.95 31.79
C ALA A 625 -21.34 -30.22 30.57
N LYS A 626 -21.06 -29.76 29.35
CA LYS A 626 -21.98 -29.91 28.23
C LYS A 626 -21.45 -30.59 26.96
N LYS A 627 -20.18 -30.97 26.86
CA LYS A 627 -19.64 -31.56 25.62
C LYS A 627 -18.77 -32.78 25.93
N VAL A 628 -19.24 -33.96 25.52
CA VAL A 628 -18.60 -35.26 25.72
C VAL A 628 -17.09 -35.26 25.37
N GLY A 629 -16.72 -34.72 24.23
CA GLY A 629 -15.31 -34.68 23.82
C GLY A 629 -14.42 -33.80 24.70
N THR A 630 -14.94 -32.71 25.30
CA THR A 630 -14.21 -31.87 26.24
C THR A 630 -14.06 -32.59 27.59
N ARG A 631 -15.13 -33.24 28.09
CA ARG A 631 -15.09 -34.07 29.29
C ARG A 631 -14.09 -35.21 29.15
N LEU A 632 -14.04 -35.90 28.01
CA LEU A 632 -13.07 -36.93 27.71
C LEU A 632 -11.62 -36.39 27.77
N ALA A 633 -11.36 -35.21 27.21
CA ALA A 633 -10.07 -34.60 27.24
C ALA A 633 -9.62 -34.21 28.68
N VAL A 634 -10.54 -33.68 29.49
CA VAL A 634 -10.28 -33.38 30.92
C VAL A 634 -10.03 -34.67 31.70
N LEU A 635 -10.83 -35.70 31.49
CA LEU A 635 -10.68 -37.01 32.13
C LEU A 635 -9.32 -37.68 31.80
N GLU A 636 -8.94 -37.69 30.52
CA GLU A 636 -7.65 -38.23 30.08
C GLU A 636 -6.45 -37.45 30.64
N THR A 637 -6.63 -36.14 30.87
CA THR A 637 -5.61 -35.30 31.53
C THR A 637 -5.51 -35.66 33.03
N LEU A 638 -6.66 -35.77 33.69
CA LEU A 638 -6.72 -36.14 35.09
C LEU A 638 -6.10 -37.53 35.34
N ILE A 639 -6.39 -38.50 34.48
CA ILE A 639 -5.78 -39.86 34.55
C ILE A 639 -4.25 -39.80 34.52
N VAL A 640 -3.67 -38.91 33.69
CA VAL A 640 -2.22 -38.73 33.62
C VAL A 640 -1.67 -38.09 34.91
N LEU A 641 -2.37 -37.07 35.42
CA LEU A 641 -1.96 -36.39 36.64
C LEU A 641 -2.00 -37.30 37.85
N ILE A 642 -3.01 -38.18 37.98
CA ILE A 642 -3.08 -39.21 39.00
C ILE A 642 -1.91 -40.17 38.87
N LYS A 643 -1.58 -40.66 37.68
CA LYS A 643 -0.43 -41.57 37.44
C LYS A 643 0.94 -40.91 37.68
N LEU A 644 1.00 -39.61 37.76
CA LEU A 644 2.21 -38.83 38.06
C LEU A 644 2.27 -38.33 39.50
N ASP A 645 1.36 -38.77 40.38
CA ASP A 645 1.20 -38.31 41.75
C ASP A 645 1.01 -36.79 41.88
N LYS A 646 0.40 -36.16 40.86
CA LYS A 646 0.04 -34.73 40.86
C LYS A 646 -1.41 -34.47 41.21
N ALA A 647 -2.24 -35.48 41.29
CA ALA A 647 -3.63 -35.46 41.73
C ALA A 647 -3.96 -36.72 42.52
N GLU A 648 -4.75 -36.59 43.59
CA GLU A 648 -5.15 -37.75 44.41
C GLU A 648 -6.59 -38.18 44.12
N PRO A 649 -6.83 -39.49 43.85
CA PRO A 649 -8.17 -40.00 43.62
C PRO A 649 -9.11 -39.85 44.84
N SER A 650 -8.54 -39.69 46.03
CA SER A 650 -9.24 -39.47 47.31
C SER A 650 -9.66 -38.01 47.54
N ASP A 651 -9.17 -37.06 46.73
CA ASP A 651 -9.64 -35.68 46.75
C ASP A 651 -11.16 -35.66 46.41
N ALA A 652 -11.95 -34.96 47.23
CA ALA A 652 -13.42 -34.96 47.09
C ALA A 652 -13.89 -34.50 45.73
N GLU A 653 -13.28 -33.45 45.16
CA GLU A 653 -13.64 -32.91 43.84
C GLU A 653 -13.25 -33.90 42.72
N VAL A 654 -12.14 -34.61 42.86
CA VAL A 654 -11.73 -35.64 41.91
C VAL A 654 -12.66 -36.84 42.02
N ALA A 655 -12.99 -37.29 43.18
CA ALA A 655 -13.88 -38.43 43.43
C ALA A 655 -15.29 -38.15 42.86
N ASP A 656 -15.84 -36.96 43.09
CA ASP A 656 -17.14 -36.53 42.56
C ASP A 656 -17.10 -36.45 41.02
N TYR A 657 -16.05 -35.90 40.43
CA TYR A 657 -15.90 -35.86 38.99
C TYR A 657 -15.78 -37.25 38.34
N LEU A 658 -15.05 -38.13 38.93
CA LEU A 658 -14.90 -39.52 38.45
C LEU A 658 -16.22 -40.28 38.54
N GLU A 659 -16.99 -40.12 39.61
CA GLU A 659 -18.27 -40.75 39.76
C GLU A 659 -19.32 -40.21 38.77
N GLU A 660 -19.29 -38.88 38.51
CA GLU A 660 -20.09 -38.28 37.45
C GLU A 660 -19.75 -38.89 36.07
N MET A 661 -18.49 -39.14 35.77
CA MET A 661 -18.06 -39.75 34.50
C MET A 661 -18.50 -41.23 34.39
N ARG A 662 -18.47 -41.98 35.51
CA ARG A 662 -18.90 -43.38 35.58
C ARG A 662 -20.37 -43.56 35.36
N THR A 663 -21.17 -42.57 35.75
CA THR A 663 -22.64 -42.60 35.68
C THR A 663 -23.21 -41.73 34.59
N SER A 664 -22.36 -41.26 33.68
CA SER A 664 -22.72 -40.25 32.66
C SER A 664 -23.68 -40.74 31.56
N GLY A 665 -23.79 -42.07 31.36
CA GLY A 665 -24.52 -42.65 30.22
C GLY A 665 -23.79 -42.53 28.88
N GLU A 666 -22.53 -42.03 28.90
CA GLU A 666 -21.71 -41.79 27.70
C GLU A 666 -20.60 -42.85 27.60
N PRO A 667 -20.67 -43.84 26.66
CA PRO A 667 -19.76 -44.98 26.58
C PRO A 667 -18.27 -44.61 26.58
N LEU A 668 -17.90 -43.49 25.91
CA LEU A 668 -16.51 -43.00 25.83
C LEU A 668 -15.97 -42.54 27.17
N LEU A 669 -16.79 -41.93 28.03
CA LEU A 669 -16.42 -41.46 29.35
C LEU A 669 -16.33 -42.62 30.35
N GLU A 670 -17.34 -43.49 30.34
CA GLU A 670 -17.40 -44.66 31.17
C GLU A 670 -16.23 -45.63 30.91
N GLU A 671 -15.82 -45.79 29.65
CA GLU A 671 -14.68 -46.63 29.28
C GLU A 671 -13.34 -46.03 29.73
N ALA A 672 -13.18 -44.71 29.58
CA ALA A 672 -11.96 -44.01 29.98
C ALA A 672 -11.71 -44.11 31.52
N VAL A 673 -12.80 -44.04 32.32
CA VAL A 673 -12.67 -44.19 33.81
C VAL A 673 -12.27 -45.60 34.23
N LYS A 674 -12.61 -46.65 33.46
CA LYS A 674 -12.19 -48.04 33.76
C LYS A 674 -10.66 -48.24 33.72
N GLY A 675 -9.93 -47.28 33.13
CA GLY A 675 -8.45 -47.28 33.05
C GLY A 675 -7.75 -46.74 34.29
N LEU A 676 -8.51 -46.25 35.28
CA LEU A 676 -8.02 -45.90 36.62
C LEU A 676 -8.22 -47.05 37.58
#